data_e3275b67f185ffd21d3777bae672a05f
#
_entry.id   e3275b67f185ffd21d3777bae672a05f
#
_cell.length_a   1.000
_cell.length_b   1.000
_cell.length_c   1.000
_cell.angle_alpha   90.00
_cell.angle_beta   90.00
_cell.angle_gamma   90.00
#
_symmetry.space_group_name_H-M   'P 1'
#
loop_
_entity.id
_entity.type
_entity.pdbx_description
1 polymer ?
#
loop_
_entity_poly.entity_id
_entity_poly.type
_entity_poly.pdbx_seq_one_letter_code
_entity_poly.pdbx_strand_id
1 'polypeptide(L)'
;MKRIILILAVLCAYAAAYAQGIGTAKDLQAFIQAYNNGESVMQWCDADTTICLSADIDMAKVKNLPQINSFKGKFDGKGFRLRNWKATRGLFLDIAATGLVQNLVIDSSCSLKSVGKGDEHHAGFIADNNNGVIRDCVNYGNVTHSCSYALAQSWVGGLVGYNKMIIYNCANYGEVTSDTSGELKETVLIAVGGICGGTPGKVPVVATVSRCVNEGKVSAVSSLMSLYIGGVAGYPGRATMKFCTNKGEVVADIRESEDGQTTGVARVGGIAGQTKGDMARCENFGAITSMGACSANIGGIVGMPHELLVVADCLNYGTVKSTGDLPSQTGGIVGNMGRPVHVHGCINYGDVIFEGVSSRNRSTAGGIVGNVYVPKAATAGAYVRSCINYGNISAGAGGNKYDSNNRNAVHAAGVVAYMEGREDLRSCVIDCANYGTINSKGGRTGSICGSAVSTTTGGAAPSDWAKALDAPAADGNLVGTVLDSSGKPWEGVMVTDGLQYVKTDANGRFAMNSDLNTSNFVYLSVPADASFLVRNGIPQTYKRIPRHAVAAEAHFILDRQNVAENYTVMMIADPQVRTFGVDGSMETWHDTVAPDVEAFRASCSEPVYCINLGDLVYNQMPAWDDYMDGAAKINGPTFNVIGNHDYDQGNMFETEQGSVYYESYVGPTHYSFDLGNFHYMVFNDIMYDRQSPTGRYYYGLDERTLAWVKADLANIPKDKVIITCSHHNPFKTPNTSPHGSHNAYSLNYKEYLSLFSQYKAVYAWNGHNHENFYYNYKGKNTPHGAPNIQCISVARCTGALRLNREIAAQGEPQGYMVMEVRGDSLSWYYKGVGTGKETQMRAYSPEKTSDATVKVNIWNWSEGWSTPEWYENGVKVADMSFTPGIDPAYLEIFNTITNKTTKKYCTPSDKAILFSVTPTSGVREGEVRVTDLFGNTFVEKVSW
;
A
#
# COMPACT_ATOMS: atom_id res chain seq x y z
N MET A 1 -40.70 31.90 -31.03
CA MET A 1 -41.06 30.80 -30.10
C MET A 1 -41.54 29.54 -30.79
N LYS A 2 -42.54 29.51 -31.67
CA LYS A 2 -43.01 28.26 -32.33
C LYS A 2 -41.91 27.50 -33.15
N ARG A 3 -40.99 28.20 -33.82
CA ARG A 3 -39.87 27.54 -34.55
C ARG A 3 -38.76 26.95 -33.63
N ILE A 4 -38.54 27.57 -32.45
CA ILE A 4 -37.58 27.07 -31.46
C ILE A 4 -38.15 25.84 -30.74
N ILE A 5 -39.45 25.82 -30.46
CA ILE A 5 -40.12 24.67 -29.85
C ILE A 5 -40.19 23.50 -30.84
N LEU A 6 -40.32 23.75 -32.15
CA LEU A 6 -40.30 22.69 -33.15
C LEU A 6 -38.90 22.11 -33.34
N ILE A 7 -37.86 22.95 -33.26
CA ILE A 7 -36.46 22.48 -33.34
C ILE A 7 -36.10 21.70 -32.06
N LEU A 8 -36.52 22.17 -30.87
CA LEU A 8 -36.34 21.41 -29.63
C LEU A 8 -37.14 20.07 -29.64
N ALA A 9 -38.39 20.11 -30.17
CA ALA A 9 -39.19 18.88 -30.28
C ALA A 9 -38.61 17.90 -31.30
N VAL A 10 -38.03 18.38 -32.39
CA VAL A 10 -37.32 17.56 -33.38
C VAL A 10 -36.01 17.05 -32.81
N LEU A 11 -35.25 17.86 -32.05
CA LEU A 11 -34.05 17.45 -31.35
C LEU A 11 -34.37 16.44 -30.22
N CYS A 12 -35.44 16.65 -29.46
CA CYS A 12 -35.91 15.67 -28.45
C CYS A 12 -36.46 14.37 -29.09
N ALA A 13 -37.14 14.46 -30.23
CA ALA A 13 -37.57 13.28 -30.98
C ALA A 13 -36.40 12.56 -31.63
N TYR A 14 -35.35 13.26 -32.08
CA TYR A 14 -34.11 12.67 -32.53
C TYR A 14 -33.36 12.02 -31.37
N ALA A 15 -33.27 12.67 -30.21
CA ALA A 15 -32.67 12.09 -29.02
C ALA A 15 -33.43 10.86 -28.46
N ALA A 16 -34.76 10.87 -28.56
CA ALA A 16 -35.59 9.72 -28.18
C ALA A 16 -35.53 8.56 -29.18
N ALA A 17 -35.18 8.82 -30.45
CA ALA A 17 -34.98 7.80 -31.46
C ALA A 17 -33.61 7.08 -31.39
N TYR A 18 -32.64 7.65 -30.65
CA TYR A 18 -31.26 7.14 -30.55
C TYR A 18 -30.98 6.23 -29.33
N ALA A 19 -31.94 5.88 -28.52
CA ALA A 19 -31.76 5.09 -27.31
C ALA A 19 -32.29 3.66 -27.44
N GLN A 20 -32.07 2.96 -28.54
CA GLN A 20 -32.55 1.57 -28.68
C GLN A 20 -31.62 0.56 -27.99
N GLY A 21 -30.33 0.82 -27.89
CA GLY A 21 -29.36 -0.16 -27.37
C GLY A 21 -29.34 -1.46 -28.16
N ILE A 22 -28.56 -2.43 -27.71
CA ILE A 22 -28.51 -3.77 -28.31
C ILE A 22 -29.50 -4.67 -27.58
N GLY A 23 -30.63 -5.01 -28.20
CA GLY A 23 -31.71 -5.77 -27.56
C GLY A 23 -31.86 -7.20 -28.03
N THR A 24 -31.25 -7.56 -29.15
CA THR A 24 -31.36 -8.91 -29.74
C THR A 24 -30.02 -9.43 -30.25
N ALA A 25 -29.93 -10.74 -30.48
CA ALA A 25 -28.76 -11.35 -31.08
C ALA A 25 -28.48 -10.82 -32.50
N LYS A 26 -29.50 -10.41 -33.24
CA LYS A 26 -29.35 -9.79 -34.56
C LYS A 26 -28.74 -8.37 -34.42
N ASP A 27 -29.16 -7.59 -33.43
CA ASP A 27 -28.61 -6.27 -33.16
C ASP A 27 -27.13 -6.37 -32.73
N LEU A 28 -26.78 -7.36 -31.89
CA LEU A 28 -25.41 -7.61 -31.48
C LEU A 28 -24.52 -7.94 -32.70
N GLN A 29 -25.00 -8.82 -33.61
CA GLN A 29 -24.27 -9.15 -34.85
C GLN A 29 -24.11 -7.93 -35.75
N ALA A 30 -25.15 -7.12 -35.91
CA ALA A 30 -25.11 -5.89 -36.71
C ALA A 30 -24.17 -4.84 -36.11
N PHE A 31 -24.22 -4.68 -34.78
CA PHE A 31 -23.27 -3.81 -34.05
C PHE A 31 -21.81 -4.24 -34.29
N ILE A 32 -21.51 -5.53 -34.09
CA ILE A 32 -20.15 -6.05 -34.28
C ILE A 32 -19.66 -5.81 -35.71
N GLN A 33 -20.51 -6.04 -36.69
CA GLN A 33 -20.17 -5.81 -38.11
C GLN A 33 -19.89 -4.31 -38.37
N ALA A 34 -20.78 -3.43 -37.95
CA ALA A 34 -20.63 -1.99 -38.14
C ALA A 34 -19.36 -1.48 -37.44
N TYR A 35 -19.15 -1.89 -36.18
CA TYR A 35 -17.97 -1.50 -35.42
C TYR A 35 -16.65 -1.93 -36.11
N ASN A 36 -16.57 -3.19 -36.53
CA ASN A 36 -15.38 -3.74 -37.17
C ASN A 36 -15.11 -3.11 -38.55
N ASN A 37 -16.15 -2.66 -39.24
CA ASN A 37 -16.05 -1.94 -40.52
C ASN A 37 -15.76 -0.45 -40.36
N GLY A 38 -15.75 0.10 -39.13
CA GLY A 38 -15.60 1.53 -38.87
C GLY A 38 -16.85 2.36 -39.23
N GLU A 39 -18.01 1.72 -39.30
CA GLU A 39 -19.31 2.37 -39.54
C GLU A 39 -19.85 3.01 -38.25
N SER A 40 -20.86 3.87 -38.37
CA SER A 40 -21.47 4.52 -37.21
C SER A 40 -22.21 3.51 -36.31
N VAL A 41 -21.92 3.54 -35.02
CA VAL A 41 -22.55 2.71 -33.99
C VAL A 41 -23.51 3.48 -33.08
N MET A 42 -23.77 4.74 -33.38
CA MET A 42 -24.56 5.66 -32.55
C MET A 42 -25.98 5.16 -32.24
N GLN A 43 -26.57 4.35 -33.09
CA GLN A 43 -27.90 3.75 -32.87
C GLN A 43 -27.96 2.80 -31.67
N TRP A 44 -26.81 2.30 -31.20
CA TRP A 44 -26.70 1.43 -30.02
C TRP A 44 -26.12 2.15 -28.80
N CYS A 45 -25.86 3.47 -28.91
CA CYS A 45 -25.30 4.27 -27.84
C CYS A 45 -26.41 4.99 -27.02
N ASP A 46 -26.15 5.22 -25.76
CA ASP A 46 -26.89 6.18 -24.93
C ASP A 46 -26.46 7.63 -25.18
N ALA A 47 -27.01 8.57 -24.40
CA ALA A 47 -26.70 9.99 -24.53
C ALA A 47 -25.21 10.34 -24.29
N ASP A 48 -24.51 9.49 -23.56
CA ASP A 48 -23.07 9.65 -23.24
C ASP A 48 -22.16 8.90 -24.23
N THR A 49 -22.67 8.52 -25.37
CA THR A 49 -21.97 7.74 -26.40
C THR A 49 -21.49 6.35 -25.95
N THR A 50 -22.09 5.83 -24.87
CA THR A 50 -21.82 4.47 -24.38
C THR A 50 -22.68 3.45 -25.11
N ILE A 51 -22.07 2.42 -25.68
CA ILE A 51 -22.76 1.31 -26.31
C ILE A 51 -23.41 0.46 -25.21
N CYS A 52 -24.73 0.24 -25.26
CA CYS A 52 -25.46 -0.39 -24.19
C CYS A 52 -26.22 -1.64 -24.66
N LEU A 53 -26.30 -2.66 -23.79
CA LEU A 53 -27.37 -3.66 -23.90
C LEU A 53 -28.70 -3.05 -23.40
N SER A 54 -29.82 -3.46 -24.01
CA SER A 54 -31.16 -3.03 -23.60
C SER A 54 -32.07 -4.18 -23.19
N ALA A 55 -31.59 -5.42 -23.32
CA ALA A 55 -32.30 -6.64 -22.91
C ALA A 55 -31.33 -7.82 -22.79
N ASP A 56 -31.77 -8.90 -22.15
CA ASP A 56 -31.09 -10.20 -22.22
C ASP A 56 -31.05 -10.69 -23.67
N ILE A 57 -29.90 -11.20 -24.10
CA ILE A 57 -29.72 -11.65 -25.49
C ILE A 57 -29.61 -13.16 -25.55
N ASP A 58 -30.58 -13.80 -26.20
CA ASP A 58 -30.54 -15.25 -26.47
C ASP A 58 -29.71 -15.56 -27.73
N MET A 59 -28.59 -16.23 -27.54
CA MET A 59 -27.61 -16.57 -28.55
C MET A 59 -27.80 -17.99 -29.13
N ALA A 60 -28.87 -18.70 -28.76
CA ALA A 60 -29.08 -20.13 -29.16
C ALA A 60 -29.00 -20.36 -30.67
N LYS A 61 -29.41 -19.40 -31.47
CA LYS A 61 -29.42 -19.49 -32.95
C LYS A 61 -28.17 -18.88 -33.60
N VAL A 62 -27.26 -18.30 -32.83
CA VAL A 62 -26.05 -17.64 -33.36
C VAL A 62 -24.97 -18.70 -33.56
N LYS A 63 -24.52 -18.84 -34.78
CA LYS A 63 -23.35 -19.66 -35.14
C LYS A 63 -22.21 -18.74 -35.52
N ASN A 64 -21.01 -18.97 -34.95
CA ASN A 64 -19.79 -18.27 -35.33
C ASN A 64 -19.91 -16.72 -35.19
N LEU A 65 -20.22 -16.22 -33.97
CA LEU A 65 -20.24 -14.79 -33.71
C LEU A 65 -18.84 -14.21 -33.97
N PRO A 66 -18.68 -13.18 -34.84
CA PRO A 66 -17.41 -12.49 -34.98
C PRO A 66 -17.02 -11.77 -33.67
N GLN A 67 -15.73 -11.63 -33.41
CA GLN A 67 -15.22 -10.83 -32.26
C GLN A 67 -15.27 -9.33 -32.58
N ILE A 68 -15.39 -8.52 -31.57
CA ILE A 68 -15.19 -7.07 -31.64
C ILE A 68 -13.68 -6.79 -31.62
N ASN A 69 -13.17 -6.18 -32.71
CA ASN A 69 -11.74 -5.93 -32.87
C ASN A 69 -11.33 -4.55 -32.29
N SER A 70 -10.21 -4.50 -31.55
CA SER A 70 -9.57 -3.26 -31.04
C SER A 70 -10.57 -2.26 -30.45
N PHE A 71 -11.36 -2.71 -29.49
CA PHE A 71 -12.44 -1.91 -28.93
C PHE A 71 -11.90 -0.71 -28.12
N LYS A 72 -12.27 0.51 -28.53
CA LYS A 72 -11.79 1.79 -27.97
C LYS A 72 -12.88 2.58 -27.23
N GLY A 73 -14.14 2.15 -27.33
CA GLY A 73 -15.30 2.84 -26.77
C GLY A 73 -15.63 2.45 -25.35
N LYS A 74 -16.83 2.84 -24.93
CA LYS A 74 -17.44 2.35 -23.68
C LYS A 74 -18.54 1.37 -24.03
N PHE A 75 -18.54 0.19 -23.43
CA PHE A 75 -19.57 -0.84 -23.56
C PHE A 75 -20.17 -1.14 -22.18
N ASP A 76 -21.46 -0.95 -22.02
CA ASP A 76 -22.18 -1.19 -20.79
C ASP A 76 -23.26 -2.27 -21.00
N GLY A 77 -23.07 -3.41 -20.37
CA GLY A 77 -24.05 -4.50 -20.38
C GLY A 77 -25.31 -4.19 -19.57
N LYS A 78 -25.35 -3.10 -18.74
CA LYS A 78 -26.47 -2.72 -17.90
C LYS A 78 -27.00 -3.84 -17.00
N GLY A 79 -26.20 -4.89 -16.76
CA GLY A 79 -26.58 -6.08 -16.01
C GLY A 79 -27.39 -7.11 -16.82
N PHE A 80 -27.66 -6.86 -18.10
CA PHE A 80 -28.30 -7.82 -18.98
C PHE A 80 -27.36 -8.97 -19.35
N ARG A 81 -27.94 -10.14 -19.69
CA ARG A 81 -27.27 -11.41 -19.86
C ARG A 81 -27.12 -11.82 -21.32
N LEU A 82 -25.97 -12.37 -21.67
CA LEU A 82 -25.85 -13.22 -22.87
C LEU A 82 -26.20 -14.65 -22.47
N ARG A 83 -27.17 -15.25 -23.12
CA ARG A 83 -27.69 -16.61 -22.82
C ARG A 83 -27.50 -17.59 -23.99
N ASN A 84 -27.36 -18.87 -23.66
CA ASN A 84 -27.29 -19.97 -24.63
C ASN A 84 -26.13 -19.84 -25.66
N TRP A 85 -25.10 -19.05 -25.34
CA TRP A 85 -23.96 -18.81 -26.24
C TRP A 85 -22.97 -19.97 -26.19
N LYS A 86 -22.81 -20.67 -27.34
CA LYS A 86 -21.78 -21.69 -27.53
C LYS A 86 -20.57 -21.03 -28.21
N ALA A 87 -19.72 -20.42 -27.42
CA ALA A 87 -18.58 -19.66 -27.89
C ALA A 87 -17.35 -20.53 -28.17
N THR A 88 -16.53 -20.08 -29.11
CA THR A 88 -15.18 -20.63 -29.35
C THR A 88 -14.09 -19.59 -29.06
N ARG A 89 -14.50 -18.34 -28.92
CA ARG A 89 -13.69 -17.16 -28.61
C ARG A 89 -14.47 -16.20 -27.72
N GLY A 90 -13.76 -15.26 -27.08
CA GLY A 90 -14.38 -14.17 -26.34
C GLY A 90 -15.19 -13.21 -27.20
N LEU A 91 -16.01 -12.35 -26.58
CA LEU A 91 -16.79 -11.34 -27.29
C LEU A 91 -15.85 -10.28 -27.92
N PHE A 92 -14.83 -9.86 -27.19
CA PHE A 92 -13.81 -8.92 -27.68
C PHE A 92 -12.52 -9.67 -28.02
N LEU A 93 -11.98 -9.45 -29.21
CA LEU A 93 -10.64 -9.92 -29.54
C LEU A 93 -9.60 -9.13 -28.74
N ASP A 94 -9.77 -7.81 -28.70
CA ASP A 94 -8.88 -6.89 -27.98
C ASP A 94 -9.66 -5.68 -27.47
N ILE A 95 -9.52 -5.38 -26.19
CA ILE A 95 -9.96 -4.12 -25.59
C ILE A 95 -8.75 -3.19 -25.55
N ALA A 96 -8.80 -2.12 -26.31
CA ALA A 96 -7.70 -1.15 -26.42
C ALA A 96 -7.54 -0.31 -25.16
N ALA A 97 -6.46 0.44 -25.02
CA ALA A 97 -6.12 1.21 -23.81
C ALA A 97 -7.19 2.23 -23.38
N THR A 98 -8.00 2.73 -24.31
CA THR A 98 -9.13 3.64 -24.02
C THR A 98 -10.46 2.91 -23.86
N GLY A 99 -10.49 1.59 -24.08
CA GLY A 99 -11.70 0.76 -24.02
C GLY A 99 -12.14 0.50 -22.57
N LEU A 100 -13.44 0.58 -22.35
CA LEU A 100 -14.09 0.23 -21.10
C LEU A 100 -15.24 -0.75 -21.39
N VAL A 101 -15.23 -1.91 -20.71
CA VAL A 101 -16.34 -2.87 -20.72
C VAL A 101 -16.83 -3.04 -19.28
N GLN A 102 -18.13 -2.82 -19.05
CA GLN A 102 -18.71 -2.89 -17.72
C GLN A 102 -20.08 -3.54 -17.69
N ASN A 103 -20.49 -4.05 -16.51
CA ASN A 103 -21.83 -4.58 -16.21
C ASN A 103 -22.31 -5.67 -17.19
N LEU A 104 -21.41 -6.43 -17.82
CA LEU A 104 -21.75 -7.51 -18.73
C LEU A 104 -21.87 -8.84 -17.99
N VAL A 105 -22.97 -9.56 -18.20
CA VAL A 105 -23.20 -10.83 -17.54
C VAL A 105 -23.24 -11.96 -18.59
N ILE A 106 -22.45 -13.00 -18.38
CA ILE A 106 -22.50 -14.25 -19.15
C ILE A 106 -23.29 -15.28 -18.34
N ASP A 107 -24.38 -15.75 -18.89
CA ASP A 107 -25.30 -16.68 -18.21
C ASP A 107 -24.74 -18.12 -18.11
N SER A 108 -25.19 -18.89 -17.13
CA SER A 108 -24.75 -20.28 -16.90
C SER A 108 -25.09 -21.24 -18.05
N SER A 109 -26.04 -20.91 -18.93
CA SER A 109 -26.34 -21.65 -20.16
C SER A 109 -25.26 -21.51 -21.24
N CYS A 110 -24.30 -20.58 -21.05
CA CYS A 110 -23.20 -20.36 -21.99
C CYS A 110 -22.04 -21.33 -21.75
N SER A 111 -21.30 -21.63 -22.82
CA SER A 111 -20.03 -22.36 -22.73
C SER A 111 -19.03 -21.82 -23.76
N LEU A 112 -17.77 -21.67 -23.34
CA LEU A 112 -16.67 -21.36 -24.23
C LEU A 112 -15.81 -22.62 -24.39
N LYS A 113 -15.69 -23.12 -25.61
CA LYS A 113 -14.80 -24.26 -25.94
C LYS A 113 -13.69 -23.73 -26.86
N SER A 114 -12.51 -23.57 -26.29
CA SER A 114 -11.38 -23.02 -26.99
C SER A 114 -10.32 -24.07 -27.29
N VAL A 115 -9.78 -24.03 -28.52
CA VAL A 115 -8.69 -24.93 -28.93
C VAL A 115 -7.47 -24.12 -29.29
N GLY A 116 -6.41 -24.28 -28.53
CA GLY A 116 -5.15 -23.61 -28.76
C GLY A 116 -4.45 -24.07 -30.02
N LYS A 117 -4.02 -23.08 -30.84
CA LYS A 117 -3.24 -23.28 -32.07
C LYS A 117 -2.22 -22.17 -32.23
N GLY A 118 -1.03 -22.50 -32.71
CA GLY A 118 0.05 -21.52 -33.02
C GLY A 118 0.90 -21.17 -31.80
N ASP A 119 1.62 -20.07 -31.90
CA ASP A 119 2.64 -19.68 -30.91
C ASP A 119 2.03 -19.16 -29.59
N GLU A 120 0.88 -18.52 -29.65
CA GLU A 120 0.22 -17.92 -28.49
C GLU A 120 -1.30 -18.03 -28.61
N HIS A 121 -1.98 -18.42 -27.53
CA HIS A 121 -3.43 -18.58 -27.50
C HIS A 121 -4.04 -17.95 -26.25
N HIS A 122 -5.10 -17.18 -26.44
CA HIS A 122 -5.81 -16.46 -25.39
C HIS A 122 -7.30 -16.86 -25.40
N ALA A 123 -7.88 -17.10 -24.23
CA ALA A 123 -9.29 -17.48 -24.10
C ALA A 123 -9.93 -16.93 -22.82
N GLY A 124 -11.01 -16.19 -22.98
CA GLY A 124 -11.89 -15.71 -21.91
C GLY A 124 -13.20 -15.23 -22.48
N PHE A 125 -14.32 -15.37 -21.76
CA PHE A 125 -15.65 -15.04 -22.30
C PHE A 125 -15.82 -13.59 -22.72
N ILE A 126 -15.25 -12.66 -21.94
CA ILE A 126 -15.34 -11.22 -22.24
C ILE A 126 -14.33 -10.86 -23.31
N ALA A 127 -13.06 -11.14 -23.07
CA ALA A 127 -12.02 -10.76 -24.02
C ALA A 127 -10.91 -11.81 -24.11
N ASP A 128 -10.39 -11.99 -25.33
CA ASP A 128 -9.12 -12.69 -25.52
C ASP A 128 -7.98 -11.83 -24.96
N ASN A 129 -7.97 -10.52 -25.25
CA ASN A 129 -6.96 -9.56 -24.77
C ASN A 129 -7.60 -8.33 -24.11
N ASN A 130 -7.08 -7.92 -22.95
CA ASN A 130 -7.45 -6.68 -22.29
C ASN A 130 -6.25 -5.75 -22.15
N ASN A 131 -6.27 -4.62 -22.88
CA ASN A 131 -5.34 -3.48 -22.69
C ASN A 131 -6.07 -2.24 -22.13
N GLY A 132 -7.35 -2.36 -21.75
CA GLY A 132 -8.22 -1.33 -21.22
C GLY A 132 -8.75 -1.66 -19.83
N VAL A 133 -10.00 -1.31 -19.58
CA VAL A 133 -10.67 -1.52 -18.31
C VAL A 133 -11.85 -2.47 -18.46
N ILE A 134 -11.89 -3.50 -17.64
CA ILE A 134 -13.05 -4.39 -17.46
C ILE A 134 -13.49 -4.27 -16.01
N ARG A 135 -14.75 -3.91 -15.77
CA ARG A 135 -15.27 -3.79 -14.41
C ARG A 135 -16.71 -4.26 -14.27
N ASP A 136 -17.08 -4.66 -13.06
CA ASP A 136 -18.47 -5.03 -12.71
C ASP A 136 -19.07 -6.11 -13.63
N CYS A 137 -18.23 -6.99 -14.19
CA CYS A 137 -18.63 -8.03 -15.10
C CYS A 137 -18.70 -9.40 -14.40
N VAL A 138 -19.65 -10.25 -14.83
CA VAL A 138 -19.90 -11.54 -14.18
C VAL A 138 -19.96 -12.66 -15.22
N ASN A 139 -19.23 -13.76 -14.97
CA ASN A 139 -19.29 -14.99 -15.76
C ASN A 139 -19.87 -16.14 -14.94
N TYR A 140 -20.97 -16.74 -15.43
CA TYR A 140 -21.52 -18.01 -14.93
C TYR A 140 -21.28 -19.19 -15.91
N GLY A 141 -20.78 -18.91 -17.12
CA GLY A 141 -20.56 -19.91 -18.16
C GLY A 141 -19.22 -20.64 -17.96
N ASN A 142 -19.17 -21.89 -18.40
CA ASN A 142 -17.96 -22.72 -18.27
C ASN A 142 -16.99 -22.47 -19.42
N VAL A 143 -15.70 -22.39 -19.09
CA VAL A 143 -14.59 -22.29 -20.05
C VAL A 143 -13.85 -23.60 -20.10
N THR A 144 -13.76 -24.22 -21.30
CA THR A 144 -12.94 -25.40 -21.54
C THR A 144 -11.91 -25.11 -22.62
N HIS A 145 -10.66 -25.33 -22.29
CA HIS A 145 -9.53 -25.16 -23.18
C HIS A 145 -8.83 -26.50 -23.44
N SER A 146 -8.42 -26.73 -24.69
CA SER A 146 -7.57 -27.85 -25.08
C SER A 146 -6.54 -27.38 -26.10
N CYS A 147 -5.47 -28.16 -26.26
CA CYS A 147 -4.43 -27.90 -27.26
C CYS A 147 -4.35 -29.13 -28.20
N SER A 148 -4.13 -28.85 -29.50
CA SER A 148 -4.03 -29.93 -30.49
C SER A 148 -2.65 -30.02 -31.16
N TYR A 149 -1.69 -29.13 -30.85
CA TYR A 149 -0.34 -29.12 -31.43
C TYR A 149 0.67 -28.33 -30.60
N ALA A 150 1.94 -28.32 -31.02
CA ALA A 150 3.00 -27.49 -30.44
C ALA A 150 2.55 -26.04 -30.28
N LEU A 151 2.23 -25.67 -29.07
CA LEU A 151 1.73 -24.37 -28.70
C LEU A 151 2.75 -23.76 -27.75
N ALA A 152 3.25 -22.57 -28.05
CA ALA A 152 4.25 -21.96 -27.18
C ALA A 152 3.68 -21.43 -25.87
N GLN A 153 2.51 -20.79 -25.87
CA GLN A 153 1.91 -20.21 -24.67
C GLN A 153 0.37 -20.23 -24.73
N SER A 154 -0.28 -20.50 -23.61
CA SER A 154 -1.72 -20.44 -23.48
C SER A 154 -2.16 -19.71 -22.23
N TRP A 155 -3.09 -18.78 -22.39
CA TRP A 155 -3.64 -17.92 -21.36
C TRP A 155 -5.15 -18.10 -21.31
N VAL A 156 -5.63 -18.69 -20.22
CA VAL A 156 -7.04 -19.08 -20.09
C VAL A 156 -7.62 -18.47 -18.81
N GLY A 157 -8.71 -17.74 -18.96
CA GLY A 157 -9.46 -17.19 -17.85
C GLY A 157 -10.97 -17.33 -18.01
N GLY A 158 -11.71 -17.24 -16.92
CA GLY A 158 -13.18 -17.24 -16.99
C GLY A 158 -13.71 -16.00 -17.72
N LEU A 159 -13.07 -14.84 -17.52
CA LEU A 159 -13.46 -13.59 -18.16
C LEU A 159 -12.47 -13.17 -19.26
N VAL A 160 -11.16 -13.26 -18.99
CA VAL A 160 -10.11 -12.71 -19.84
C VAL A 160 -8.97 -13.71 -20.03
N GLY A 161 -8.54 -13.93 -21.26
CA GLY A 161 -7.33 -14.72 -21.52
C GLY A 161 -6.06 -13.98 -21.07
N TYR A 162 -5.74 -12.91 -21.74
CA TYR A 162 -4.52 -12.14 -21.57
C TYR A 162 -4.82 -10.72 -21.06
N ASN A 163 -4.37 -10.39 -19.86
CA ASN A 163 -4.65 -9.11 -19.23
C ASN A 163 -3.39 -8.23 -19.08
N LYS A 164 -3.37 -7.04 -19.67
CA LYS A 164 -2.30 -6.04 -19.52
C LYS A 164 -2.69 -4.82 -18.70
N MET A 165 -3.98 -4.67 -18.36
CA MET A 165 -4.46 -3.46 -17.69
C MET A 165 -5.38 -3.83 -16.52
N ILE A 166 -6.58 -3.29 -16.46
CA ILE A 166 -7.39 -3.28 -15.26
C ILE A 166 -8.53 -4.29 -15.38
N ILE A 167 -8.65 -5.16 -14.37
CA ILE A 167 -9.86 -5.93 -14.09
C ILE A 167 -10.29 -5.59 -12.67
N TYR A 168 -11.49 -5.03 -12.52
CA TYR A 168 -11.98 -4.50 -11.25
C TYR A 168 -13.40 -4.99 -10.95
N ASN A 169 -13.64 -5.46 -9.72
CA ASN A 169 -14.95 -5.87 -9.21
C ASN A 169 -15.69 -6.84 -10.14
N CYS A 170 -14.97 -7.87 -10.63
CA CYS A 170 -15.50 -8.89 -11.52
C CYS A 170 -15.63 -10.23 -10.80
N ALA A 171 -16.59 -11.07 -11.26
CA ALA A 171 -16.81 -12.37 -10.65
C ALA A 171 -16.87 -13.50 -11.69
N ASN A 172 -16.32 -14.66 -11.32
CA ASN A 172 -16.44 -15.90 -12.07
C ASN A 172 -17.06 -16.99 -11.19
N TYR A 173 -18.19 -17.54 -11.65
CA TYR A 173 -18.88 -18.66 -11.04
C TYR A 173 -18.80 -19.94 -11.90
N GLY A 174 -18.43 -19.81 -13.17
CA GLY A 174 -18.27 -20.93 -14.08
C GLY A 174 -16.95 -21.67 -13.87
N GLU A 175 -16.94 -22.94 -14.19
CA GLU A 175 -15.72 -23.75 -14.19
C GLU A 175 -14.75 -23.30 -15.30
N VAL A 176 -13.45 -23.28 -14.98
CA VAL A 176 -12.37 -23.03 -15.93
C VAL A 176 -11.47 -24.26 -15.99
N THR A 177 -11.47 -24.95 -17.11
CA THR A 177 -10.74 -26.20 -17.30
C THR A 177 -9.77 -26.07 -18.47
N SER A 178 -8.53 -26.47 -18.30
CA SER A 178 -7.55 -26.61 -19.37
C SER A 178 -6.98 -28.03 -19.39
N ASP A 179 -7.14 -28.73 -20.52
CA ASP A 179 -6.52 -30.03 -20.73
C ASP A 179 -5.56 -29.97 -21.91
N THR A 180 -4.27 -30.08 -21.58
CA THR A 180 -3.16 -30.04 -22.52
C THR A 180 -2.30 -31.31 -22.43
N SER A 181 -2.90 -32.43 -21.98
CA SER A 181 -2.24 -33.72 -21.83
C SER A 181 -1.98 -34.48 -23.12
N GLY A 182 -2.36 -33.92 -24.28
CA GLY A 182 -2.09 -34.52 -25.59
C GLY A 182 -0.64 -34.41 -26.04
N GLU A 183 -0.32 -34.98 -27.23
CA GLU A 183 1.04 -34.92 -27.83
C GLU A 183 1.50 -33.47 -28.10
N LEU A 184 2.21 -32.91 -27.15
CA LEU A 184 2.88 -31.59 -27.32
C LEU A 184 4.40 -31.81 -27.47
N LYS A 185 4.95 -31.31 -28.55
CA LYS A 185 6.36 -31.60 -28.91
C LYS A 185 7.38 -30.59 -28.33
N GLU A 186 6.92 -29.44 -27.81
CA GLU A 186 7.81 -28.41 -27.29
C GLU A 186 7.20 -27.69 -26.09
N THR A 187 8.07 -27.21 -25.22
CA THR A 187 7.79 -26.64 -23.94
C THR A 187 6.98 -25.40 -23.97
N VAL A 188 6.00 -25.34 -23.11
CA VAL A 188 5.11 -24.23 -23.13
C VAL A 188 4.63 -23.82 -21.78
N LEU A 189 4.34 -22.55 -21.69
CA LEU A 189 3.71 -21.98 -20.52
C LEU A 189 2.18 -22.04 -20.68
N ILE A 190 1.54 -22.67 -19.71
CA ILE A 190 0.07 -22.68 -19.60
C ILE A 190 -0.29 -21.93 -18.34
N ALA A 191 -1.08 -20.87 -18.48
CA ALA A 191 -1.57 -20.06 -17.38
C ALA A 191 -3.10 -20.09 -17.35
N VAL A 192 -3.64 -20.56 -16.22
CA VAL A 192 -5.09 -20.74 -16.03
C VAL A 192 -5.54 -20.04 -14.77
N GLY A 193 -6.57 -19.20 -14.87
CA GLY A 193 -7.16 -18.52 -13.71
C GLY A 193 -8.67 -18.38 -13.81
N GLY A 194 -9.35 -18.31 -12.70
CA GLY A 194 -10.79 -18.12 -12.66
C GLY A 194 -11.26 -16.81 -13.29
N ILE A 195 -10.49 -15.74 -13.14
CA ILE A 195 -10.75 -14.42 -13.73
C ILE A 195 -9.94 -14.23 -15.01
N CYS A 196 -8.62 -14.38 -14.93
CA CYS A 196 -7.75 -14.22 -16.10
C CYS A 196 -6.59 -15.22 -16.15
N GLY A 197 -6.15 -15.57 -17.37
CA GLY A 197 -4.94 -16.37 -17.56
C GLY A 197 -3.71 -15.64 -17.06
N GLY A 198 -3.55 -14.41 -17.48
CA GLY A 198 -2.50 -13.53 -16.96
C GLY A 198 -1.77 -12.72 -18.01
N THR A 199 -0.48 -12.41 -17.72
CA THR A 199 0.37 -11.55 -18.54
C THR A 199 1.83 -11.94 -18.43
N PRO A 200 2.55 -12.36 -19.46
CA PRO A 200 3.95 -12.78 -19.33
C PRO A 200 4.97 -11.65 -19.39
N GLY A 201 4.60 -10.52 -19.94
CA GLY A 201 5.53 -9.49 -20.37
C GLY A 201 5.67 -8.29 -19.46
N LYS A 202 6.39 -7.30 -19.96
CA LYS A 202 6.44 -5.95 -19.38
C LYS A 202 5.06 -5.32 -19.51
N VAL A 203 4.36 -5.18 -18.40
CA VAL A 203 3.12 -4.40 -18.33
C VAL A 203 3.42 -3.00 -17.82
N PRO A 204 2.56 -2.02 -18.17
CA PRO A 204 2.58 -0.72 -17.50
C PRO A 204 2.47 -0.90 -15.98
N VAL A 205 3.05 0.00 -15.21
CA VAL A 205 3.01 0.02 -13.73
C VAL A 205 1.57 0.00 -13.18
N VAL A 206 0.61 0.27 -14.03
CA VAL A 206 -0.81 0.46 -13.71
C VAL A 206 -1.69 -0.78 -13.90
N ALA A 207 -1.15 -1.95 -14.26
CA ALA A 207 -1.95 -3.16 -14.39
C ALA A 207 -2.42 -3.67 -13.02
N THR A 208 -3.72 -3.97 -12.89
CA THR A 208 -4.27 -4.49 -11.63
C THR A 208 -5.38 -5.51 -11.85
N VAL A 209 -5.52 -6.43 -10.91
CA VAL A 209 -6.69 -7.29 -10.72
C VAL A 209 -7.16 -7.06 -9.28
N SER A 210 -8.30 -6.41 -9.09
CA SER A 210 -8.75 -6.08 -7.74
C SER A 210 -10.25 -6.26 -7.53
N ARG A 211 -10.64 -6.57 -6.28
CA ARG A 211 -12.02 -6.90 -5.86
C ARG A 211 -12.67 -7.99 -6.72
N CYS A 212 -11.87 -8.90 -7.26
CA CYS A 212 -12.36 -9.97 -8.10
C CYS A 212 -12.64 -11.25 -7.28
N VAL A 213 -13.74 -11.94 -7.61
CA VAL A 213 -14.16 -13.14 -6.91
C VAL A 213 -14.22 -14.31 -7.88
N ASN A 214 -13.59 -15.42 -7.52
CA ASN A 214 -13.76 -16.69 -8.19
C ASN A 214 -14.45 -17.70 -7.27
N GLU A 215 -15.59 -18.23 -7.68
CA GLU A 215 -16.29 -19.35 -7.01
C GLU A 215 -16.29 -20.63 -7.86
N GLY A 216 -16.00 -20.53 -9.15
CA GLY A 216 -15.87 -21.66 -10.04
C GLY A 216 -14.60 -22.47 -9.79
N LYS A 217 -14.68 -23.79 -9.98
CA LYS A 217 -13.50 -24.66 -9.98
C LYS A 217 -12.55 -24.26 -11.10
N VAL A 218 -11.24 -24.20 -10.77
CA VAL A 218 -10.15 -23.97 -11.73
C VAL A 218 -9.29 -25.22 -11.78
N SER A 219 -9.21 -25.87 -12.93
CA SER A 219 -8.43 -27.11 -13.07
C SER A 219 -7.61 -27.13 -14.34
N ALA A 220 -6.39 -27.65 -14.24
CA ALA A 220 -5.55 -27.85 -15.39
C ALA A 220 -4.85 -29.22 -15.34
N VAL A 221 -4.86 -29.89 -16.48
CA VAL A 221 -4.11 -31.13 -16.74
C VAL A 221 -3.08 -30.84 -17.82
N SER A 222 -1.82 -31.18 -17.57
CA SER A 222 -0.73 -30.94 -18.50
C SER A 222 0.29 -32.08 -18.45
N SER A 223 0.89 -32.41 -19.58
CA SER A 223 2.05 -33.33 -19.68
C SER A 223 3.37 -32.55 -19.84
N LEU A 224 3.36 -31.21 -19.73
CA LEU A 224 4.50 -30.34 -20.05
C LEU A 224 4.89 -29.32 -18.97
N MET A 225 5.98 -28.64 -19.23
CA MET A 225 6.99 -28.10 -18.34
C MET A 225 6.66 -26.89 -17.46
N SER A 226 5.65 -26.06 -17.75
CA SER A 226 5.36 -24.90 -16.92
C SER A 226 3.86 -24.63 -16.83
N LEU A 227 3.24 -25.14 -15.78
CA LEU A 227 1.84 -24.90 -15.47
C LEU A 227 1.72 -23.86 -14.37
N TYR A 228 1.01 -22.76 -14.68
CA TYR A 228 0.68 -21.71 -13.71
C TYR A 228 -0.83 -21.67 -13.52
N ILE A 229 -1.30 -22.01 -12.36
CA ILE A 229 -2.71 -22.07 -12.06
C ILE A 229 -3.04 -21.31 -10.77
N GLY A 230 -4.04 -20.44 -10.85
CA GLY A 230 -4.53 -19.69 -9.70
C GLY A 230 -6.04 -19.60 -9.69
N GLY A 231 -6.63 -19.54 -8.51
CA GLY A 231 -8.07 -19.39 -8.39
C GLY A 231 -8.57 -18.09 -9.04
N VAL A 232 -7.77 -17.03 -9.05
CA VAL A 232 -8.08 -15.75 -9.70
C VAL A 232 -7.27 -15.58 -10.99
N ALA A 233 -5.96 -15.73 -10.92
CA ALA A 233 -5.09 -15.53 -12.08
C ALA A 233 -3.99 -16.60 -12.17
N GLY A 234 -3.71 -17.11 -13.37
CA GLY A 234 -2.62 -18.08 -13.58
C GLY A 234 -1.26 -17.42 -13.38
N TYR A 235 -0.95 -16.39 -14.17
CA TYR A 235 0.28 -15.61 -14.10
C TYR A 235 0.02 -14.13 -14.40
N PRO A 236 -0.41 -13.33 -13.43
CA PRO A 236 -0.72 -11.91 -13.61
C PRO A 236 0.48 -11.01 -13.96
N GLY A 237 1.70 -11.56 -14.02
CA GLY A 237 2.90 -10.79 -14.30
C GLY A 237 3.17 -9.76 -13.20
N ARG A 238 3.38 -8.50 -13.58
CA ARG A 238 3.58 -7.37 -12.66
C ARG A 238 2.30 -6.66 -12.24
N ALA A 239 1.13 -7.19 -12.63
CA ALA A 239 -0.13 -6.62 -12.17
C ALA A 239 -0.27 -6.77 -10.64
N THR A 240 -0.65 -5.70 -9.96
CA THR A 240 -0.98 -5.78 -8.54
C THR A 240 -2.30 -6.51 -8.32
N MET A 241 -2.39 -7.31 -7.26
CA MET A 241 -3.61 -8.02 -6.90
C MET A 241 -4.07 -7.61 -5.51
N LYS A 242 -5.29 -7.04 -5.41
CA LYS A 242 -5.81 -6.56 -4.14
C LYS A 242 -7.25 -6.96 -3.92
N PHE A 243 -7.61 -7.34 -2.68
CA PHE A 243 -8.98 -7.69 -2.30
C PHE A 243 -9.61 -8.78 -3.18
N CYS A 244 -8.79 -9.67 -3.74
CA CYS A 244 -9.29 -10.78 -4.55
C CYS A 244 -9.64 -11.97 -3.68
N THR A 245 -10.75 -12.64 -4.00
CA THR A 245 -11.23 -13.80 -3.24
C THR A 245 -11.37 -15.01 -4.17
N ASN A 246 -10.81 -16.15 -3.73
CA ASN A 246 -11.08 -17.44 -4.35
C ASN A 246 -11.84 -18.34 -3.39
N LYS A 247 -12.99 -18.86 -3.83
CA LYS A 247 -13.78 -19.88 -3.12
C LYS A 247 -13.79 -21.21 -3.86
N GLY A 248 -13.45 -21.20 -5.15
CA GLY A 248 -13.40 -22.39 -5.98
C GLY A 248 -12.18 -23.26 -5.68
N GLU A 249 -12.34 -24.57 -5.90
CA GLU A 249 -11.22 -25.51 -5.83
C GLU A 249 -10.21 -25.22 -6.95
N VAL A 250 -8.90 -25.34 -6.63
CA VAL A 250 -7.81 -25.19 -7.60
C VAL A 250 -7.04 -26.51 -7.71
N VAL A 251 -7.02 -27.12 -8.91
CA VAL A 251 -6.42 -28.44 -9.13
C VAL A 251 -5.42 -28.40 -10.28
N ALA A 252 -4.17 -28.76 -9.99
CA ALA A 252 -3.14 -28.99 -10.98
C ALA A 252 -2.79 -30.49 -11.03
N ASP A 253 -2.95 -31.11 -12.21
CA ASP A 253 -2.58 -32.50 -12.48
C ASP A 253 -1.51 -32.53 -13.58
N ILE A 254 -0.28 -32.90 -13.24
CA ILE A 254 0.80 -33.04 -14.21
C ILE A 254 1.08 -34.51 -14.46
N ARG A 255 0.77 -34.96 -15.67
CA ARG A 255 0.99 -36.33 -16.10
C ARG A 255 2.40 -36.52 -16.64
N GLU A 256 2.93 -37.73 -16.53
CA GLU A 256 4.19 -38.09 -17.18
C GLU A 256 4.08 -37.93 -18.70
N SER A 257 5.14 -37.41 -19.31
CA SER A 257 5.27 -37.45 -20.77
C SER A 257 5.55 -38.89 -21.23
N GLU A 258 5.15 -39.24 -22.45
CA GLU A 258 5.32 -40.60 -22.99
C GLU A 258 6.77 -41.08 -23.05
N ASP A 259 7.73 -40.15 -23.05
CA ASP A 259 9.15 -40.43 -23.04
C ASP A 259 9.75 -40.54 -21.64
N GLY A 260 8.94 -40.43 -20.57
CA GLY A 260 9.38 -40.50 -19.16
C GLY A 260 10.26 -39.32 -18.69
N GLN A 261 10.40 -38.28 -19.49
CA GLN A 261 11.14 -37.07 -19.13
C GLN A 261 10.24 -36.01 -18.49
N THR A 262 9.98 -36.13 -17.20
CA THR A 262 9.26 -35.09 -16.44
C THR A 262 10.24 -34.01 -16.01
N THR A 263 10.21 -32.85 -16.65
CA THR A 263 10.98 -31.66 -16.26
C THR A 263 10.08 -30.49 -15.86
N GLY A 264 8.79 -30.70 -15.68
CA GLY A 264 7.80 -29.67 -15.42
C GLY A 264 7.80 -29.12 -13.99
N VAL A 265 7.46 -27.84 -13.86
CA VAL A 265 7.19 -27.18 -12.57
C VAL A 265 5.77 -26.63 -12.58
N ALA A 266 4.95 -27.12 -11.65
CA ALA A 266 3.65 -26.53 -11.37
C ALA A 266 3.82 -25.34 -10.38
N ARG A 267 3.16 -24.23 -10.66
CA ARG A 267 3.02 -23.11 -9.72
C ARG A 267 1.54 -22.90 -9.48
N VAL A 268 1.13 -23.21 -8.26
CA VAL A 268 -0.28 -23.32 -7.89
C VAL A 268 -0.57 -22.41 -6.72
N GLY A 269 -1.59 -21.57 -6.85
CA GLY A 269 -2.00 -20.69 -5.77
C GLY A 269 -3.50 -20.51 -5.69
N GLY A 270 -4.01 -20.26 -4.51
CA GLY A 270 -5.43 -19.95 -4.34
C GLY A 270 -5.83 -18.66 -5.06
N ILE A 271 -4.92 -17.71 -5.16
CA ILE A 271 -5.13 -16.46 -5.90
C ILE A 271 -4.31 -16.45 -7.18
N ALA A 272 -3.00 -16.67 -7.11
CA ALA A 272 -2.13 -16.64 -8.28
C ALA A 272 -1.15 -17.82 -8.32
N GLY A 273 -0.95 -18.42 -9.51
CA GLY A 273 0.08 -19.44 -9.69
C GLY A 273 1.47 -18.86 -9.53
N GLN A 274 1.78 -17.83 -10.28
CA GLN A 274 3.00 -17.02 -10.16
C GLN A 274 2.67 -15.53 -10.27
N THR A 275 3.38 -14.67 -9.53
CA THR A 275 3.27 -13.20 -9.68
C THR A 275 4.62 -12.51 -9.66
N LYS A 276 4.67 -11.30 -10.21
CA LYS A 276 5.76 -10.32 -10.11
C LYS A 276 5.27 -8.97 -9.56
N GLY A 277 3.98 -8.86 -9.26
CA GLY A 277 3.33 -7.69 -8.68
C GLY A 277 2.98 -7.92 -7.22
N ASP A 278 2.84 -6.83 -6.49
CA ASP A 278 2.43 -6.84 -5.08
C ASP A 278 1.03 -7.42 -4.89
N MET A 279 0.81 -8.06 -3.74
CA MET A 279 -0.48 -8.64 -3.36
C MET A 279 -0.89 -8.13 -1.98
N ALA A 280 -2.17 -7.74 -1.83
CA ALA A 280 -2.68 -7.33 -0.53
C ALA A 280 -4.15 -7.70 -0.32
N ARG A 281 -4.49 -8.08 0.91
CA ARG A 281 -5.86 -8.43 1.33
C ARG A 281 -6.57 -9.43 0.43
N CYS A 282 -5.81 -10.36 -0.14
CA CYS A 282 -6.38 -11.45 -0.91
C CYS A 282 -6.77 -12.62 0.01
N GLU A 283 -7.84 -13.34 -0.34
CA GLU A 283 -8.40 -14.41 0.49
C GLU A 283 -8.65 -15.68 -0.31
N ASN A 284 -8.23 -16.82 0.21
CA ASN A 284 -8.52 -18.12 -0.38
C ASN A 284 -9.31 -19.00 0.57
N PHE A 285 -10.48 -19.44 0.15
CA PHE A 285 -11.32 -20.41 0.85
C PHE A 285 -11.32 -21.79 0.17
N GLY A 286 -10.95 -21.83 -1.11
CA GLY A 286 -10.95 -23.06 -1.89
C GLY A 286 -9.77 -23.98 -1.55
N ALA A 287 -10.00 -25.29 -1.61
CA ALA A 287 -8.91 -26.27 -1.50
C ALA A 287 -7.97 -26.18 -2.72
N ILE A 288 -6.69 -26.35 -2.48
CA ILE A 288 -5.65 -26.28 -3.50
C ILE A 288 -4.91 -27.60 -3.54
N THR A 289 -4.88 -28.24 -4.70
CA THR A 289 -4.24 -29.55 -4.87
C THR A 289 -3.31 -29.53 -6.08
N SER A 290 -2.09 -30.00 -5.88
CA SER A 290 -1.18 -30.37 -6.97
C SER A 290 -0.84 -31.84 -6.87
N MET A 291 -0.96 -32.57 -7.99
CA MET A 291 -0.69 -34.00 -8.07
C MET A 291 0.12 -34.33 -9.32
N GLY A 292 0.64 -35.54 -9.38
CA GLY A 292 1.35 -36.09 -10.53
C GLY A 292 2.87 -35.95 -10.48
N ALA A 293 3.50 -36.17 -11.62
CA ALA A 293 4.94 -36.40 -11.76
C ALA A 293 5.78 -35.11 -11.93
N CYS A 294 5.52 -34.07 -11.13
CA CYS A 294 6.26 -32.81 -11.23
C CYS A 294 6.72 -32.25 -9.89
N SER A 295 7.70 -31.33 -9.92
CA SER A 295 7.91 -30.44 -8.79
C SER A 295 6.83 -29.35 -8.75
N ALA A 296 6.33 -29.06 -7.55
CA ALA A 296 5.32 -28.04 -7.38
C ALA A 296 5.74 -26.96 -6.38
N ASN A 297 5.44 -25.70 -6.74
CA ASN A 297 5.43 -24.59 -5.78
C ASN A 297 3.96 -24.26 -5.52
N ILE A 298 3.48 -24.58 -4.33
CA ILE A 298 2.06 -24.53 -4.00
C ILE A 298 1.85 -23.63 -2.78
N GLY A 299 1.00 -22.65 -2.91
CA GLY A 299 0.70 -21.72 -1.82
C GLY A 299 -0.79 -21.42 -1.70
N GLY A 300 -1.25 -21.21 -0.47
CA GLY A 300 -2.63 -20.85 -0.22
C GLY A 300 -3.07 -19.56 -0.92
N ILE A 301 -2.13 -18.65 -1.12
CA ILE A 301 -2.33 -17.40 -1.86
C ILE A 301 -1.56 -17.45 -3.17
N VAL A 302 -0.26 -17.70 -3.13
CA VAL A 302 0.58 -17.69 -4.33
C VAL A 302 1.59 -18.82 -4.36
N GLY A 303 1.67 -19.52 -5.51
CA GLY A 303 2.65 -20.59 -5.68
C GLY A 303 4.09 -20.08 -5.66
N MET A 304 4.40 -19.10 -6.49
CA MET A 304 5.75 -18.53 -6.59
C MET A 304 5.74 -17.03 -6.92
N PRO A 305 5.94 -16.14 -5.97
CA PRO A 305 6.31 -14.76 -6.25
C PRO A 305 7.75 -14.70 -6.78
N HIS A 306 8.04 -13.85 -7.77
CA HIS A 306 9.27 -13.96 -8.57
C HIS A 306 10.04 -12.65 -8.78
N GLU A 307 9.74 -11.58 -8.08
CA GLU A 307 10.53 -10.33 -8.04
C GLU A 307 10.53 -9.79 -6.62
N LEU A 308 11.21 -8.69 -6.36
CA LEU A 308 11.06 -7.96 -5.12
C LEU A 308 9.63 -7.39 -5.07
N LEU A 309 8.83 -7.93 -4.20
CA LEU A 309 7.41 -7.59 -4.03
C LEU A 309 6.97 -7.88 -2.59
N VAL A 310 5.79 -7.41 -2.23
CA VAL A 310 5.16 -7.68 -0.94
C VAL A 310 3.87 -8.48 -1.09
N VAL A 311 3.69 -9.44 -0.18
CA VAL A 311 2.43 -10.17 0.04
C VAL A 311 1.94 -9.80 1.43
N ALA A 312 0.94 -8.91 1.51
CA ALA A 312 0.53 -8.32 2.78
C ALA A 312 -0.93 -8.65 3.11
N ASP A 313 -1.18 -8.92 4.40
CA ASP A 313 -2.52 -9.02 4.97
C ASP A 313 -3.44 -10.00 4.20
N CYS A 314 -2.87 -11.11 3.70
CA CYS A 314 -3.60 -12.15 2.96
C CYS A 314 -4.01 -13.30 3.88
N LEU A 315 -5.19 -13.89 3.63
CA LEU A 315 -5.76 -14.97 4.44
C LEU A 315 -5.96 -16.23 3.60
N ASN A 316 -5.52 -17.37 4.14
CA ASN A 316 -5.83 -18.68 3.56
C ASN A 316 -6.65 -19.52 4.54
N TYR A 317 -7.84 -19.93 4.11
CA TYR A 317 -8.73 -20.86 4.83
C TYR A 317 -8.74 -22.25 4.20
N GLY A 318 -8.36 -22.35 2.92
CA GLY A 318 -8.39 -23.60 2.17
C GLY A 318 -7.20 -24.50 2.48
N THR A 319 -7.42 -25.79 2.45
CA THR A 319 -6.33 -26.79 2.56
C THR A 319 -5.39 -26.67 1.35
N VAL A 320 -4.09 -26.71 1.61
CA VAL A 320 -3.03 -26.71 0.59
C VAL A 320 -2.37 -28.07 0.56
N LYS A 321 -2.56 -28.83 -0.54
CA LYS A 321 -2.11 -30.24 -0.62
C LYS A 321 -1.22 -30.49 -1.84
N SER A 322 -0.07 -31.13 -1.62
CA SER A 322 0.81 -31.66 -2.67
C SER A 322 1.00 -33.16 -2.52
N THR A 323 0.74 -33.91 -3.60
CA THR A 323 0.86 -35.39 -3.63
C THR A 323 1.80 -35.88 -4.74
N GLY A 324 2.64 -35.01 -5.29
CA GLY A 324 3.53 -35.34 -6.40
C GLY A 324 4.79 -36.13 -5.95
N ASP A 325 5.32 -36.93 -6.85
CA ASP A 325 6.50 -37.77 -6.65
C ASP A 325 7.84 -36.99 -6.72
N LEU A 326 7.79 -35.70 -7.03
CA LEU A 326 8.98 -34.83 -7.12
C LEU A 326 8.97 -33.76 -6.02
N PRO A 327 10.16 -33.18 -5.74
CA PRO A 327 10.32 -32.17 -4.68
C PRO A 327 9.36 -31.01 -4.83
N SER A 328 8.61 -30.73 -3.78
CA SER A 328 7.60 -29.66 -3.79
C SER A 328 7.80 -28.71 -2.61
N GLN A 329 7.52 -27.46 -2.84
CA GLN A 329 7.52 -26.40 -1.84
C GLN A 329 6.09 -25.99 -1.57
N THR A 330 5.60 -26.36 -0.39
CA THR A 330 4.21 -26.18 0.02
C THR A 330 4.14 -25.17 1.17
N GLY A 331 3.34 -24.11 1.01
CA GLY A 331 3.15 -23.08 2.05
C GLY A 331 1.69 -22.70 2.19
N GLY A 332 1.26 -22.40 3.41
CA GLY A 332 -0.11 -21.95 3.67
C GLY A 332 -0.45 -20.62 2.99
N ILE A 333 0.56 -19.78 2.75
CA ILE A 333 0.42 -18.50 2.01
C ILE A 333 1.26 -18.54 0.74
N VAL A 334 2.56 -18.78 0.85
CA VAL A 334 3.52 -18.78 -0.27
C VAL A 334 4.22 -20.12 -0.40
N GLY A 335 4.20 -20.72 -1.57
CA GLY A 335 4.91 -21.99 -1.82
C GLY A 335 6.41 -21.79 -1.80
N ASN A 336 6.95 -20.97 -2.70
CA ASN A 336 8.39 -20.79 -2.87
C ASN A 336 8.75 -19.32 -3.15
N MET A 337 9.53 -18.74 -2.29
CA MET A 337 10.16 -17.43 -2.49
C MET A 337 11.54 -17.63 -3.14
N GLY A 338 11.55 -17.75 -4.47
CA GLY A 338 12.80 -17.91 -5.24
C GLY A 338 13.56 -16.59 -5.49
N ARG A 339 13.08 -15.49 -4.92
CA ARG A 339 13.63 -14.14 -4.98
C ARG A 339 13.37 -13.44 -3.66
N PRO A 340 13.99 -12.28 -3.37
CA PRO A 340 13.60 -11.46 -2.25
C PRO A 340 12.11 -11.10 -2.33
N VAL A 341 11.36 -11.51 -1.33
CA VAL A 341 9.92 -11.26 -1.19
C VAL A 341 9.65 -10.92 0.26
N HIS A 342 8.74 -10.01 0.50
CA HIS A 342 8.29 -9.64 1.83
C HIS A 342 6.88 -10.21 2.06
N VAL A 343 6.71 -11.02 3.10
CA VAL A 343 5.42 -11.57 3.53
C VAL A 343 5.08 -10.97 4.88
N HIS A 344 4.03 -10.16 4.94
CA HIS A 344 3.69 -9.38 6.13
C HIS A 344 2.22 -9.55 6.53
N GLY A 345 1.96 -9.75 7.82
CA GLY A 345 0.61 -9.74 8.38
C GLY A 345 -0.33 -10.83 7.86
N CYS A 346 0.19 -11.87 7.20
CA CYS A 346 -0.62 -12.93 6.60
C CYS A 346 -1.02 -13.99 7.62
N ILE A 347 -2.22 -14.57 7.45
CA ILE A 347 -2.73 -15.61 8.34
C ILE A 347 -3.13 -16.84 7.53
N ASN A 348 -2.65 -18.02 7.97
CA ASN A 348 -3.06 -19.30 7.44
C ASN A 348 -3.95 -20.04 8.45
N TYR A 349 -5.18 -20.36 8.06
CA TYR A 349 -6.11 -21.21 8.81
C TYR A 349 -6.20 -22.62 8.23
N GLY A 350 -5.86 -22.78 6.94
CA GLY A 350 -5.96 -24.05 6.22
C GLY A 350 -4.81 -25.00 6.55
N ASP A 351 -5.09 -26.30 6.53
CA ASP A 351 -4.07 -27.32 6.69
C ASP A 351 -3.08 -27.33 5.51
N VAL A 352 -1.80 -27.56 5.80
CA VAL A 352 -0.72 -27.68 4.81
C VAL A 352 -0.24 -29.12 4.78
N ILE A 353 -0.45 -29.80 3.65
CA ILE A 353 -0.23 -31.23 3.51
C ILE A 353 0.75 -31.51 2.36
N PHE A 354 1.88 -32.14 2.69
CA PHE A 354 2.81 -32.71 1.73
C PHE A 354 2.82 -34.23 1.88
N GLU A 355 2.34 -34.98 0.87
CA GLU A 355 2.28 -36.44 0.84
C GLU A 355 3.20 -37.05 -0.23
N GLY A 356 4.06 -36.26 -0.87
CA GLY A 356 4.91 -36.72 -1.96
C GLY A 356 6.15 -37.49 -1.50
N VAL A 357 6.77 -38.22 -2.44
CA VAL A 357 8.06 -38.89 -2.25
C VAL A 357 9.17 -38.02 -2.86
N SER A 358 10.13 -37.59 -2.03
CA SER A 358 11.27 -36.82 -2.52
C SER A 358 12.54 -37.66 -2.59
N SER A 359 13.08 -37.88 -3.80
CA SER A 359 14.29 -38.70 -3.98
C SER A 359 15.58 -37.92 -4.28
N ARG A 360 15.50 -36.61 -4.64
CA ARG A 360 16.71 -35.87 -5.11
C ARG A 360 16.81 -34.40 -4.67
N ASN A 361 15.81 -33.78 -4.08
CA ASN A 361 15.82 -32.37 -3.67
C ASN A 361 14.97 -32.15 -2.42
N ARG A 362 15.08 -30.98 -1.80
CA ARG A 362 14.32 -30.63 -0.60
C ARG A 362 12.83 -30.50 -0.90
N SER A 363 12.00 -31.13 -0.08
CA SER A 363 10.57 -30.85 -0.03
C SER A 363 10.26 -30.11 1.25
N THR A 364 9.30 -29.19 1.21
CA THR A 364 8.99 -28.31 2.33
C THR A 364 7.49 -28.20 2.56
N ALA A 365 7.09 -28.10 3.84
CA ALA A 365 5.73 -27.83 4.25
C ALA A 365 5.76 -26.74 5.35
N GLY A 366 5.43 -25.51 5.03
CA GLY A 366 5.42 -24.37 5.93
C GLY A 366 4.02 -23.81 6.13
N GLY A 367 3.67 -23.48 7.37
CA GLY A 367 2.36 -22.90 7.67
C GLY A 367 2.12 -21.58 6.97
N ILE A 368 3.17 -20.80 6.71
CA ILE A 368 3.11 -19.55 5.93
C ILE A 368 3.92 -19.71 4.64
N VAL A 369 5.21 -20.03 4.72
CA VAL A 369 6.10 -20.13 3.56
C VAL A 369 6.76 -21.51 3.50
N GLY A 370 6.68 -22.18 2.35
CA GLY A 370 7.36 -23.44 2.13
C GLY A 370 8.88 -23.27 2.07
N ASN A 371 9.36 -22.44 1.16
CA ASN A 371 10.78 -22.22 0.94
C ASN A 371 11.12 -20.75 0.72
N VAL A 372 12.20 -20.28 1.32
CA VAL A 372 12.82 -18.97 1.10
C VAL A 372 14.22 -19.15 0.55
N TYR A 373 14.52 -18.54 -0.58
CA TYR A 373 15.84 -18.51 -1.17
C TYR A 373 16.21 -17.11 -1.65
N VAL A 374 17.28 -16.55 -1.11
CA VAL A 374 17.81 -15.25 -1.53
C VAL A 374 19.10 -15.48 -2.34
N PRO A 375 19.06 -15.28 -3.67
CA PRO A 375 20.23 -15.51 -4.54
C PRO A 375 21.41 -14.60 -4.19
N LYS A 376 22.63 -15.06 -4.50
CA LYS A 376 23.85 -14.26 -4.29
C LYS A 376 23.84 -12.89 -5.00
N ALA A 377 23.17 -12.80 -6.14
CA ALA A 377 23.03 -11.56 -6.90
C ALA A 377 21.87 -10.66 -6.42
N ALA A 378 21.16 -11.04 -5.35
CA ALA A 378 20.10 -10.21 -4.81
C ALA A 378 20.65 -8.92 -4.17
N THR A 379 19.89 -7.85 -4.27
CA THR A 379 20.19 -6.53 -3.68
C THR A 379 19.27 -6.19 -2.51
N ALA A 380 18.31 -7.06 -2.19
CA ALA A 380 17.39 -6.94 -1.06
C ALA A 380 17.27 -8.26 -0.32
N GLY A 381 16.88 -8.23 0.94
CA GLY A 381 16.57 -9.38 1.77
C GLY A 381 15.17 -9.95 1.54
N ALA A 382 14.88 -11.04 2.24
CA ALA A 382 13.54 -11.64 2.30
C ALA A 382 13.00 -11.51 3.73
N TYR A 383 11.78 -11.05 3.87
CA TYR A 383 11.14 -10.83 5.16
C TYR A 383 9.88 -11.69 5.29
N VAL A 384 9.72 -12.35 6.44
CA VAL A 384 8.46 -12.96 6.87
C VAL A 384 8.15 -12.38 8.24
N ARG A 385 7.19 -11.46 8.31
CA ARG A 385 6.95 -10.65 9.50
C ARG A 385 5.47 -10.62 9.90
N SER A 386 5.20 -10.70 11.20
CA SER A 386 3.86 -10.56 11.77
C SER A 386 2.83 -11.56 11.23
N CYS A 387 3.28 -12.78 10.83
CA CYS A 387 2.42 -13.80 10.25
C CYS A 387 2.00 -14.85 11.27
N ILE A 388 0.78 -15.38 11.13
CA ILE A 388 0.19 -16.35 12.04
C ILE A 388 -0.24 -17.60 11.29
N ASN A 389 0.14 -18.78 11.79
CA ASN A 389 -0.39 -20.04 11.32
C ASN A 389 -1.29 -20.70 12.38
N TYR A 390 -2.52 -21.00 12.01
CA TYR A 390 -3.46 -21.81 12.78
C TYR A 390 -3.66 -23.21 12.18
N GLY A 391 -3.36 -23.39 10.89
CA GLY A 391 -3.51 -24.65 10.18
C GLY A 391 -2.50 -25.70 10.62
N ASN A 392 -2.89 -26.97 10.60
CA ASN A 392 -2.00 -28.08 10.89
C ASN A 392 -1.08 -28.36 9.70
N ILE A 393 0.14 -28.82 10.00
CA ILE A 393 1.15 -29.14 9.00
C ILE A 393 1.40 -30.64 9.03
N SER A 394 1.18 -31.29 7.90
CA SER A 394 1.48 -32.71 7.72
C SER A 394 2.51 -32.89 6.59
N ALA A 395 3.67 -33.38 6.93
CA ALA A 395 4.74 -33.66 5.99
C ALA A 395 5.09 -35.15 6.04
N GLY A 396 4.48 -35.93 5.12
CA GLY A 396 4.74 -37.34 4.94
C GLY A 396 5.94 -37.55 4.02
N ALA A 397 6.98 -38.23 4.49
CA ALA A 397 8.02 -38.78 3.61
C ALA A 397 7.79 -40.27 3.44
N GLY A 398 7.32 -40.70 2.28
CA GLY A 398 7.53 -42.06 1.86
C GLY A 398 9.01 -42.26 1.57
N GLY A 399 9.73 -42.94 2.47
CA GLY A 399 10.94 -43.68 2.11
C GLY A 399 12.29 -42.95 2.14
N ASN A 400 12.43 -41.68 2.48
CA ASN A 400 13.74 -41.05 2.51
C ASN A 400 14.33 -40.95 3.91
N LYS A 401 15.43 -41.64 4.13
CA LYS A 401 16.27 -41.46 5.30
C LYS A 401 16.95 -40.08 5.26
N TYR A 402 17.00 -39.43 6.40
CA TYR A 402 17.81 -38.23 6.63
C TYR A 402 19.23 -38.40 6.09
N ASP A 403 19.63 -37.57 5.13
CA ASP A 403 21.01 -37.47 4.67
C ASP A 403 21.72 -36.39 5.50
N SER A 404 22.92 -36.73 6.04
CA SER A 404 23.76 -35.81 6.81
C SER A 404 24.12 -34.51 6.06
N ASN A 405 24.05 -34.51 4.72
CA ASN A 405 24.28 -33.36 3.86
C ASN A 405 23.03 -32.48 3.64
N ASN A 406 21.90 -32.79 4.30
CA ASN A 406 20.69 -31.99 4.33
C ASN A 406 20.01 -31.70 2.98
N ARG A 407 20.39 -32.39 1.91
CA ARG A 407 19.92 -32.13 0.54
C ARG A 407 18.65 -32.88 0.17
N ASN A 408 18.28 -33.93 0.93
CA ASN A 408 17.13 -34.80 0.61
C ASN A 408 16.10 -34.87 1.75
N ALA A 409 16.07 -33.90 2.66
CA ALA A 409 15.19 -33.94 3.80
C ALA A 409 13.86 -33.20 3.50
N VAL A 410 12.78 -33.69 4.10
CA VAL A 410 11.55 -32.92 4.22
C VAL A 410 11.68 -31.97 5.39
N HIS A 411 11.44 -30.68 5.15
CA HIS A 411 11.43 -29.67 6.20
C HIS A 411 9.98 -29.25 6.47
N ALA A 412 9.59 -29.24 7.73
CA ALA A 412 8.26 -28.81 8.15
C ALA A 412 8.35 -27.76 9.26
N ALA A 413 7.55 -26.70 9.16
CA ALA A 413 7.52 -25.69 10.21
C ALA A 413 6.19 -24.95 10.27
N GLY A 414 5.92 -24.41 11.45
CA GLY A 414 4.74 -23.60 11.70
C GLY A 414 4.67 -22.32 10.86
N VAL A 415 5.82 -21.73 10.52
CA VAL A 415 5.88 -20.52 9.71
C VAL A 415 6.68 -20.74 8.43
N VAL A 416 8.00 -20.89 8.50
CA VAL A 416 8.86 -21.08 7.34
C VAL A 416 9.55 -22.45 7.41
N ALA A 417 9.26 -23.33 6.46
CA ALA A 417 9.83 -24.68 6.51
C ALA A 417 11.33 -24.68 6.24
N TYR A 418 11.82 -23.96 5.26
CA TYR A 418 13.23 -23.81 4.95
C TYR A 418 13.55 -22.37 4.54
N MET A 419 14.64 -21.82 5.08
CA MET A 419 15.10 -20.47 4.76
C MET A 419 16.60 -20.45 4.49
N GLU A 420 16.97 -19.98 3.32
CA GLU A 420 18.32 -19.60 2.92
C GLU A 420 18.34 -18.09 2.64
N GLY A 421 18.40 -17.33 3.74
CA GLY A 421 18.44 -15.87 3.72
C GLY A 421 19.86 -15.33 3.64
N ARG A 422 19.99 -14.01 3.70
CA ARG A 422 21.27 -13.30 3.72
C ARG A 422 21.25 -12.26 4.83
N GLU A 423 22.16 -12.39 5.80
CA GLU A 423 22.30 -11.43 6.92
C GLU A 423 22.71 -10.04 6.46
N ASP A 424 23.63 -9.97 5.46
CA ASP A 424 24.08 -8.72 4.86
C ASP A 424 22.97 -7.93 4.15
N LEU A 425 21.82 -8.59 3.87
CA LEU A 425 20.62 -8.00 3.32
C LEU A 425 19.44 -8.03 4.31
N ARG A 426 19.69 -8.26 5.60
CA ARG A 426 18.69 -8.24 6.69
C ARG A 426 17.53 -9.23 6.53
N SER A 427 17.75 -10.37 5.87
CA SER A 427 16.70 -11.40 5.77
C SER A 427 16.28 -11.90 7.15
N CYS A 428 14.97 -11.94 7.44
CA CYS A 428 14.49 -12.33 8.76
C CYS A 428 13.13 -13.03 8.76
N VAL A 429 12.86 -13.76 9.85
CA VAL A 429 11.54 -14.24 10.26
C VAL A 429 11.29 -13.68 11.65
N ILE A 430 10.36 -12.77 11.82
CA ILE A 430 10.17 -12.02 13.06
C ILE A 430 8.68 -11.78 13.35
N ASP A 431 8.33 -11.69 14.64
CA ASP A 431 6.96 -11.44 15.12
C ASP A 431 5.92 -12.41 14.57
N CYS A 432 6.31 -13.66 14.33
CA CYS A 432 5.45 -14.70 13.78
C CYS A 432 5.02 -15.70 14.84
N ALA A 433 3.83 -16.29 14.66
CA ALA A 433 3.29 -17.29 15.59
C ALA A 433 2.80 -18.54 14.85
N ASN A 434 2.87 -19.68 15.56
CA ASN A 434 2.26 -20.92 15.10
C ASN A 434 1.42 -21.53 16.23
N TYR A 435 0.15 -21.74 15.94
CA TYR A 435 -0.82 -22.41 16.80
C TYR A 435 -1.25 -23.79 16.27
N GLY A 436 -0.91 -24.10 15.00
CA GLY A 436 -1.17 -25.40 14.40
C GLY A 436 -0.20 -26.48 14.88
N THR A 437 -0.61 -27.72 14.74
CA THR A 437 0.24 -28.89 15.04
C THR A 437 1.16 -29.20 13.85
N ILE A 438 2.34 -29.75 14.14
CA ILE A 438 3.30 -30.16 13.11
C ILE A 438 3.52 -31.67 13.23
N ASN A 439 3.11 -32.41 12.19
CA ASN A 439 3.31 -33.84 12.06
C ASN A 439 4.20 -34.14 10.86
N SER A 440 5.44 -34.55 11.10
CA SER A 440 6.41 -34.88 10.06
C SER A 440 7.01 -36.26 10.28
N LYS A 441 6.99 -37.09 9.23
CA LYS A 441 7.59 -38.42 9.21
C LYS A 441 9.02 -38.37 8.68
N GLY A 442 9.93 -37.77 9.42
CA GLY A 442 11.37 -37.69 9.08
C GLY A 442 11.71 -36.35 8.41
N GLY A 443 12.77 -35.71 8.92
CA GLY A 443 13.24 -34.41 8.48
C GLY A 443 13.34 -33.42 9.65
N ARG A 444 13.61 -32.14 9.32
CA ARG A 444 13.71 -31.08 10.33
C ARG A 444 12.37 -30.43 10.57
N THR A 445 12.06 -30.21 11.82
CA THR A 445 10.83 -29.53 12.25
C THR A 445 11.14 -28.35 13.15
N GLY A 446 10.30 -27.34 13.13
CA GLY A 446 10.40 -26.18 14.01
C GLY A 446 9.08 -25.45 14.15
N SER A 447 8.79 -24.89 15.33
CA SER A 447 7.56 -24.13 15.52
C SER A 447 7.50 -22.90 14.61
N ILE A 448 8.59 -22.16 14.48
CA ILE A 448 8.70 -20.98 13.61
C ILE A 448 9.47 -21.34 12.34
N CYS A 449 10.68 -21.90 12.44
CA CYS A 449 11.49 -22.23 11.29
C CYS A 449 12.01 -23.68 11.38
N GLY A 450 11.83 -24.46 10.30
CA GLY A 450 12.27 -25.86 10.25
C GLY A 450 13.78 -25.98 10.04
N SER A 451 14.34 -25.13 9.19
CA SER A 451 15.79 -25.00 8.99
C SER A 451 16.10 -23.61 8.47
N ALA A 452 17.03 -22.92 9.10
CA ALA A 452 17.48 -21.60 8.68
C ALA A 452 18.98 -21.57 8.48
N VAL A 453 19.43 -20.88 7.44
CA VAL A 453 20.82 -20.56 7.13
C VAL A 453 20.89 -19.05 6.96
N SER A 454 21.70 -18.38 7.79
CA SER A 454 21.90 -16.92 7.73
C SER A 454 20.59 -16.13 7.85
N THR A 455 19.95 -16.16 9.01
CA THR A 455 18.72 -15.41 9.27
C THR A 455 18.53 -15.15 10.76
N THR A 456 17.84 -14.05 11.07
CA THR A 456 17.38 -13.74 12.42
C THR A 456 15.96 -14.28 12.59
N THR A 457 15.73 -15.08 13.65
CA THR A 457 14.40 -15.56 14.03
C THR A 457 14.06 -15.01 15.40
N GLY A 458 12.86 -14.48 15.53
CA GLY A 458 12.34 -14.01 16.80
C GLY A 458 10.83 -13.92 16.74
N GLY A 459 10.16 -13.83 17.88
CA GLY A 459 8.76 -13.52 17.81
C GLY A 459 7.94 -13.79 19.05
N ALA A 460 7.01 -12.88 19.30
CA ALA A 460 5.82 -13.10 20.06
C ALA A 460 4.63 -13.04 19.10
N ALA A 461 3.57 -13.78 19.41
CA ALA A 461 2.34 -13.71 18.62
C ALA A 461 1.84 -12.27 18.53
N PRO A 462 1.41 -11.77 17.37
CA PRO A 462 0.75 -10.49 17.27
C PRO A 462 -0.46 -10.43 18.19
N SER A 463 -0.46 -9.47 19.13
CA SER A 463 -1.60 -9.21 20.02
C SER A 463 -2.55 -8.14 19.47
N ASP A 464 -2.39 -7.78 18.20
CA ASP A 464 -3.07 -6.68 17.51
C ASP A 464 -4.40 -7.05 16.85
N TRP A 465 -4.88 -8.31 17.04
CA TRP A 465 -6.17 -8.77 16.57
C TRP A 465 -7.21 -8.82 17.70
N ALA A 466 -8.43 -8.36 17.39
CA ALA A 466 -9.62 -8.67 18.19
C ALA A 466 -9.99 -10.13 17.98
N LYS A 467 -10.70 -10.70 18.96
CA LYS A 467 -11.19 -12.07 18.90
C LYS A 467 -12.53 -12.09 18.16
N ALA A 468 -12.67 -12.91 17.13
CA ALA A 468 -13.98 -13.17 16.53
C ALA A 468 -14.90 -13.91 17.51
N LEU A 469 -16.16 -13.49 17.55
CA LEU A 469 -17.21 -14.13 18.33
C LEU A 469 -18.25 -14.77 17.42
N ASP A 470 -18.86 -15.86 17.86
CA ASP A 470 -19.88 -16.59 17.09
C ASP A 470 -21.23 -15.85 17.02
N ALA A 471 -21.47 -14.91 17.96
CA ALA A 471 -22.68 -14.10 18.00
C ALA A 471 -22.43 -12.75 18.68
N PRO A 472 -23.21 -11.71 18.34
CA PRO A 472 -23.18 -10.43 19.03
C PRO A 472 -23.56 -10.55 20.51
N ALA A 473 -22.98 -9.69 21.36
CA ALA A 473 -23.46 -9.46 22.72
C ALA A 473 -24.82 -8.71 22.68
N ALA A 474 -25.53 -8.71 23.82
CA ALA A 474 -26.86 -8.10 23.90
C ALA A 474 -26.87 -6.60 23.60
N ASP A 475 -25.74 -5.92 23.77
CA ASP A 475 -25.56 -4.46 23.67
C ASP A 475 -24.61 -4.04 22.52
N GLY A 476 -24.13 -5.01 21.72
CA GLY A 476 -23.32 -4.67 20.54
C GLY A 476 -22.63 -5.87 19.89
N ASN A 477 -22.19 -5.68 18.64
CA ASN A 477 -21.41 -6.69 17.92
C ASN A 477 -19.89 -6.44 18.00
N LEU A 478 -19.48 -5.28 18.54
CA LEU A 478 -18.09 -4.96 18.85
C LEU A 478 -18.00 -4.56 20.32
N VAL A 479 -17.41 -5.43 21.12
CA VAL A 479 -17.33 -5.29 22.57
C VAL A 479 -15.89 -5.44 23.06
N GLY A 480 -15.64 -5.09 24.31
CA GLY A 480 -14.33 -5.32 24.89
C GLY A 480 -14.10 -4.60 26.20
N THR A 481 -12.82 -4.56 26.61
CA THR A 481 -12.42 -3.92 27.88
C THR A 481 -11.13 -3.11 27.71
N VAL A 482 -11.01 -2.08 28.53
CA VAL A 482 -9.76 -1.34 28.75
C VAL A 482 -9.39 -1.50 30.23
N LEU A 483 -8.26 -2.11 30.48
CA LEU A 483 -7.73 -2.40 31.82
C LEU A 483 -6.32 -1.82 31.93
N ASP A 484 -5.83 -1.61 33.14
CA ASP A 484 -4.40 -1.40 33.36
C ASP A 484 -3.65 -2.76 33.49
N SER A 485 -2.31 -2.71 33.52
CA SER A 485 -1.48 -3.94 33.62
C SER A 485 -1.69 -4.73 34.90
N SER A 486 -2.31 -4.15 35.94
CA SER A 486 -2.72 -4.84 37.15
C SER A 486 -4.12 -5.51 37.05
N GLY A 487 -4.80 -5.32 35.92
CA GLY A 487 -6.17 -5.78 35.68
C GLY A 487 -7.26 -4.87 36.23
N LYS A 488 -6.93 -3.65 36.67
CA LYS A 488 -7.92 -2.72 37.19
C LYS A 488 -8.64 -2.02 36.01
N PRO A 489 -9.98 -1.92 36.05
CA PRO A 489 -10.76 -1.26 35.01
C PRO A 489 -10.40 0.21 34.82
N TRP A 490 -10.47 0.65 33.57
CA TRP A 490 -10.29 2.06 33.18
C TRP A 490 -11.61 2.64 32.64
N GLU A 491 -12.28 3.42 33.47
CA GLU A 491 -13.53 4.11 33.13
C GLU A 491 -13.26 5.37 32.28
N GLY A 492 -14.14 5.67 31.34
CA GLY A 492 -14.16 6.94 30.59
C GLY A 492 -13.21 7.00 29.39
N VAL A 493 -12.47 5.92 29.07
CA VAL A 493 -11.62 5.88 27.88
C VAL A 493 -12.48 5.87 26.61
N MET A 494 -12.14 6.72 25.66
CA MET A 494 -12.83 6.80 24.37
C MET A 494 -12.35 5.67 23.44
N VAL A 495 -13.31 4.91 22.92
CA VAL A 495 -13.07 3.80 21.96
C VAL A 495 -13.84 4.07 20.68
N THR A 496 -13.22 3.83 19.53
CA THR A 496 -13.81 4.08 18.22
C THR A 496 -13.60 2.90 17.28
N ASP A 497 -14.51 2.75 16.32
CA ASP A 497 -14.39 1.87 15.13
C ASP A 497 -13.97 2.64 13.87
N GLY A 498 -13.59 3.92 14.02
CA GLY A 498 -13.25 4.82 12.95
C GLY A 498 -14.43 5.67 12.41
N LEU A 499 -15.61 5.54 12.99
CA LEU A 499 -16.81 6.32 12.62
C LEU A 499 -17.55 6.89 13.82
N GLN A 500 -17.58 6.14 14.91
CA GLN A 500 -18.30 6.53 16.13
C GLN A 500 -17.41 6.34 17.36
N TYR A 501 -17.79 6.97 18.47
CA TYR A 501 -17.10 6.86 19.75
C TYR A 501 -18.06 6.39 20.85
N VAL A 502 -17.55 5.51 21.71
CA VAL A 502 -18.16 5.14 22.98
C VAL A 502 -17.14 5.31 24.10
N LYS A 503 -17.60 5.43 25.35
CA LYS A 503 -16.72 5.47 26.52
C LYS A 503 -16.82 4.18 27.29
N THR A 504 -15.72 3.75 27.89
CA THR A 504 -15.73 2.62 28.82
C THR A 504 -16.52 2.94 30.08
N ASP A 505 -17.24 1.95 30.60
CA ASP A 505 -17.98 2.04 31.86
C ASP A 505 -17.06 1.85 33.10
N ALA A 506 -17.64 1.83 34.29
CA ALA A 506 -16.93 1.65 35.57
C ALA A 506 -16.20 0.29 35.66
N ASN A 507 -16.55 -0.69 34.84
CA ASN A 507 -15.89 -1.98 34.75
C ASN A 507 -14.83 -1.99 33.63
N GLY A 508 -14.54 -0.82 33.00
CA GLY A 508 -13.65 -0.69 31.85
C GLY A 508 -14.22 -1.27 30.57
N ARG A 509 -15.53 -1.63 30.53
CA ARG A 509 -16.15 -2.28 29.38
C ARG A 509 -16.68 -1.24 28.37
N PHE A 510 -16.55 -1.55 27.09
CA PHE A 510 -17.22 -0.83 26.01
C PHE A 510 -18.06 -1.79 25.16
N ALA A 511 -19.09 -1.25 24.51
CA ALA A 511 -19.90 -1.95 23.52
C ALA A 511 -20.42 -0.97 22.47
N MET A 512 -20.42 -1.39 21.21
CA MET A 512 -20.97 -0.63 20.10
C MET A 512 -21.51 -1.53 19.00
N ASN A 513 -22.41 -0.98 18.18
CA ASN A 513 -22.81 -1.62 16.93
C ASN A 513 -21.98 -1.02 15.78
N SER A 514 -21.10 -1.84 15.23
CA SER A 514 -20.17 -1.46 14.15
C SER A 514 -20.49 -2.22 12.87
N ASP A 515 -20.28 -1.60 11.73
CA ASP A 515 -20.20 -2.33 10.46
C ASP A 515 -18.83 -2.99 10.32
N LEU A 516 -18.71 -4.23 10.83
CA LEU A 516 -17.46 -4.99 10.84
C LEU A 516 -16.95 -5.34 9.42
N ASN A 517 -17.74 -5.12 8.36
CA ASN A 517 -17.28 -5.32 6.98
C ASN A 517 -16.52 -4.11 6.44
N THR A 518 -16.75 -2.93 6.99
CA THR A 518 -16.10 -1.69 6.58
C THR A 518 -15.09 -1.15 7.58
N SER A 519 -15.25 -1.50 8.88
CA SER A 519 -14.32 -1.13 9.94
C SER A 519 -13.19 -2.15 10.07
N ASN A 520 -11.97 -1.74 9.74
CA ASN A 520 -10.78 -2.61 9.80
C ASN A 520 -10.18 -2.67 11.21
N PHE A 521 -10.49 -1.68 12.06
CA PHE A 521 -9.88 -1.51 13.39
C PHE A 521 -10.90 -1.06 14.42
N VAL A 522 -10.63 -1.43 15.66
CA VAL A 522 -11.14 -0.78 16.87
C VAL A 522 -9.95 -0.21 17.61
N TYR A 523 -10.03 1.04 18.06
CA TYR A 523 -8.89 1.72 18.67
C TYR A 523 -9.29 2.77 19.70
N LEU A 524 -8.31 3.20 20.47
CA LEU A 524 -8.49 4.12 21.58
C LEU A 524 -8.10 5.54 21.17
N SER A 525 -8.86 6.54 21.64
CA SER A 525 -8.30 7.87 21.86
C SER A 525 -7.67 7.85 23.26
N VAL A 526 -6.33 7.81 23.29
CA VAL A 526 -5.57 7.52 24.51
C VAL A 526 -5.55 8.76 25.42
N PRO A 527 -5.97 8.65 26.69
CA PRO A 527 -5.99 9.79 27.61
C PRO A 527 -4.56 10.17 28.07
N ALA A 528 -4.37 11.43 28.51
CA ALA A 528 -3.06 11.99 28.86
C ALA A 528 -2.40 11.29 30.07
N ASP A 529 -3.19 10.62 30.93
CA ASP A 529 -2.70 9.87 32.09
C ASP A 529 -2.37 8.40 31.77
N ALA A 530 -2.30 8.04 30.47
CA ALA A 530 -1.90 6.72 30.00
C ALA A 530 -0.53 6.73 29.33
N SER A 531 0.24 5.66 29.55
CA SER A 531 1.45 5.37 28.78
C SER A 531 1.11 4.54 27.54
N PHE A 532 1.98 4.62 26.52
CA PHE A 532 1.82 3.84 25.30
C PHE A 532 2.63 2.53 25.39
N LEU A 533 1.97 1.41 25.22
CA LEU A 533 2.67 0.18 24.89
C LEU A 533 3.20 0.33 23.45
N VAL A 534 4.50 0.15 23.25
CA VAL A 534 5.16 0.33 21.94
C VAL A 534 5.73 -1.01 21.46
N ARG A 535 5.50 -1.31 20.18
CA ARG A 535 6.10 -2.46 19.52
C ARG A 535 6.70 -2.04 18.18
N ASN A 536 7.99 -2.29 17.97
CA ASN A 536 8.72 -1.88 16.77
C ASN A 536 8.54 -0.38 16.44
N GLY A 537 8.54 0.48 17.45
CA GLY A 537 8.30 1.90 17.32
C GLY A 537 6.82 2.33 17.24
N ILE A 538 5.90 1.41 16.99
CA ILE A 538 4.48 1.73 16.80
C ILE A 538 3.69 1.60 18.10
N PRO A 539 2.96 2.65 18.54
CA PRO A 539 2.04 2.58 19.66
C PRO A 539 0.90 1.58 19.43
N GLN A 540 0.68 0.68 20.39
CA GLN A 540 -0.30 -0.40 20.30
C GLN A 540 -1.67 0.04 20.83
N THR A 541 -2.27 1.02 20.17
CA THR A 541 -3.55 1.65 20.58
C THR A 541 -4.76 1.10 19.85
N TYR A 542 -4.56 0.13 18.97
CA TYR A 542 -5.61 -0.45 18.12
C TYR A 542 -5.61 -1.97 18.15
N LYS A 543 -6.74 -2.56 17.75
CA LYS A 543 -6.88 -3.97 17.40
C LYS A 543 -7.50 -4.08 16.01
N ARG A 544 -7.00 -5.03 15.22
CA ARG A 544 -7.57 -5.39 13.92
C ARG A 544 -8.85 -6.17 14.14
N ILE A 545 -9.91 -5.81 13.44
CA ILE A 545 -11.15 -6.56 13.44
C ILE A 545 -10.99 -7.75 12.49
N PRO A 546 -11.27 -8.99 12.94
CA PRO A 546 -11.20 -10.16 12.07
C PRO A 546 -12.21 -10.03 10.93
N ARG A 547 -11.76 -10.28 9.70
CA ARG A 547 -12.63 -10.24 8.54
C ARG A 547 -13.71 -11.31 8.63
N HIS A 548 -14.90 -11.01 8.10
CA HIS A 548 -16.08 -11.87 8.12
C HIS A 548 -16.63 -12.20 9.52
N ALA A 549 -16.12 -11.55 10.57
CA ALA A 549 -16.66 -11.73 11.90
C ALA A 549 -18.09 -11.16 12.00
N VAL A 550 -18.99 -11.92 12.58
CA VAL A 550 -20.35 -11.43 12.89
C VAL A 550 -20.35 -10.58 14.17
N ALA A 551 -19.37 -10.80 15.03
CA ALA A 551 -19.06 -9.99 16.19
C ALA A 551 -17.60 -10.14 16.59
N ALA A 552 -17.06 -9.17 17.32
CA ALA A 552 -15.66 -9.17 17.76
C ALA A 552 -15.50 -8.65 19.19
N GLU A 553 -14.49 -9.16 19.89
CA GLU A 553 -14.11 -8.75 21.25
C GLU A 553 -12.67 -8.26 21.26
N ALA A 554 -12.44 -7.05 21.75
CA ALA A 554 -11.13 -6.42 21.82
C ALA A 554 -10.76 -6.03 23.26
N HIS A 555 -9.57 -6.45 23.70
CA HIS A 555 -9.03 -6.12 25.01
C HIS A 555 -7.82 -5.23 24.89
N PHE A 556 -7.81 -4.11 25.63
CA PHE A 556 -6.71 -3.16 25.67
C PHE A 556 -6.11 -3.11 27.07
N ILE A 557 -4.80 -2.95 27.11
CA ILE A 557 -4.05 -2.70 28.34
C ILE A 557 -3.37 -1.35 28.17
N LEU A 558 -3.64 -0.42 29.11
CA LEU A 558 -2.99 0.87 29.23
C LEU A 558 -2.43 1.02 30.62
N ASP A 559 -1.15 1.38 30.77
CA ASP A 559 -0.59 1.66 32.08
C ASP A 559 -0.84 3.10 32.48
N ARG A 560 -1.25 3.32 33.72
CA ARG A 560 -1.45 4.66 34.28
C ARG A 560 -0.13 5.35 34.54
N GLN A 561 -0.08 6.61 34.21
CA GLN A 561 1.03 7.50 34.51
C GLN A 561 0.52 8.87 34.99
N ASN A 562 1.39 9.66 35.60
CA ASN A 562 1.05 11.05 35.84
C ASN A 562 1.00 11.81 34.51
N VAL A 563 0.05 12.72 34.38
CA VAL A 563 -0.01 13.61 33.22
C VAL A 563 1.28 14.42 33.15
N ALA A 564 2.01 14.29 32.06
CA ALA A 564 3.23 15.04 31.84
C ALA A 564 2.89 16.47 31.42
N GLU A 565 3.14 17.45 32.31
CA GLU A 565 2.97 18.85 31.94
C GLU A 565 4.07 19.34 30.99
N ASN A 566 5.26 18.74 31.08
CA ASN A 566 6.41 19.05 30.24
C ASN A 566 6.79 17.81 29.42
N TYR A 567 6.89 17.96 28.12
CA TYR A 567 7.30 16.88 27.20
C TYR A 567 7.79 17.47 25.89
N THR A 568 8.41 16.64 25.09
CA THR A 568 8.94 17.00 23.76
C THR A 568 8.34 16.11 22.69
N VAL A 569 8.01 16.68 21.52
CA VAL A 569 7.56 15.93 20.34
C VAL A 569 8.49 16.24 19.17
N MET A 570 9.08 15.21 18.60
CA MET A 570 9.88 15.32 17.39
C MET A 570 8.97 15.14 16.19
N MET A 571 8.82 16.18 15.38
CA MET A 571 8.06 16.22 14.14
C MET A 571 9.00 15.92 12.98
N ILE A 572 8.90 14.72 12.44
CA ILE A 572 9.76 14.20 11.38
C ILE A 572 8.92 14.17 10.11
N ALA A 573 9.47 14.57 8.97
CA ALA A 573 8.71 14.61 7.73
C ALA A 573 9.43 13.87 6.61
N ASP A 574 8.64 13.23 5.76
CA ASP A 574 9.07 12.74 4.45
C ASP A 574 10.35 11.87 4.49
N PRO A 575 10.43 10.81 5.30
CA PRO A 575 11.56 9.88 5.20
C PRO A 575 11.74 9.33 3.80
N GLN A 576 10.62 9.08 3.09
CA GLN A 576 10.56 8.64 1.71
C GLN A 576 11.54 7.50 1.41
N VAL A 577 11.48 6.48 2.28
CA VAL A 577 12.37 5.33 2.23
C VAL A 577 12.11 4.51 0.96
N ARG A 578 13.18 4.14 0.27
CA ARG A 578 13.19 3.15 -0.81
C ARG A 578 14.02 1.96 -0.37
N THR A 579 13.82 0.81 -1.02
CA THR A 579 14.56 -0.40 -0.66
C THR A 579 16.07 -0.18 -0.69
N PHE A 580 16.78 -0.90 0.17
CA PHE A 580 18.24 -0.82 0.33
C PHE A 580 19.00 -0.79 -1.01
N GLY A 581 19.99 0.09 -1.11
CA GLY A 581 20.85 0.22 -2.28
C GLY A 581 20.23 0.87 -3.52
N VAL A 582 18.97 1.38 -3.43
CA VAL A 582 18.33 2.03 -4.60
C VAL A 582 18.78 3.49 -4.76
N ASP A 583 18.75 4.29 -3.71
CA ASP A 583 19.10 5.71 -3.74
C ASP A 583 19.72 6.26 -2.45
N GLY A 584 19.97 5.39 -1.47
CA GLY A 584 20.54 5.76 -0.17
C GLY A 584 19.53 6.30 0.85
N SER A 585 18.23 6.40 0.52
CA SER A 585 17.23 6.92 1.46
C SER A 585 16.99 6.00 2.65
N MET A 586 17.04 4.69 2.42
CA MET A 586 16.94 3.71 3.48
C MET A 586 18.13 3.81 4.45
N GLU A 587 19.33 3.87 3.91
CA GLU A 587 20.55 4.00 4.69
C GLU A 587 20.57 5.30 5.50
N THR A 588 20.13 6.39 4.90
CA THR A 588 20.00 7.69 5.59
C THR A 588 18.99 7.62 6.72
N TRP A 589 17.81 7.07 6.47
CA TRP A 589 16.79 6.91 7.49
C TRP A 589 17.28 6.02 8.64
N HIS A 590 17.76 4.83 8.31
CA HIS A 590 18.12 3.80 9.26
C HIS A 590 19.43 4.08 10.02
N ASP A 591 20.46 4.63 9.34
CA ASP A 591 21.81 4.74 9.90
C ASP A 591 22.19 6.16 10.30
N THR A 592 21.36 7.17 9.96
CA THR A 592 21.66 8.58 10.25
C THR A 592 20.52 9.25 11.02
N VAL A 593 19.32 9.34 10.43
CA VAL A 593 18.21 10.11 11.03
C VAL A 593 17.63 9.42 12.27
N ALA A 594 17.25 8.15 12.17
CA ALA A 594 16.64 7.44 13.29
C ALA A 594 17.60 7.29 14.50
N PRO A 595 18.90 7.02 14.33
CA PRO A 595 19.86 7.07 15.43
C PRO A 595 20.03 8.46 16.07
N ASP A 596 20.01 9.57 15.29
CA ASP A 596 20.07 10.91 15.86
C ASP A 596 18.81 11.23 16.68
N VAL A 597 17.63 10.84 16.18
CA VAL A 597 16.37 10.95 16.91
C VAL A 597 16.42 10.19 18.24
N GLU A 598 16.95 8.95 18.24
CA GLU A 598 17.12 8.17 19.46
C GLU A 598 18.12 8.78 20.42
N ALA A 599 19.27 9.24 19.93
CA ALA A 599 20.28 9.89 20.75
C ALA A 599 19.73 11.18 21.43
N PHE A 600 18.95 11.97 20.69
CA PHE A 600 18.26 13.13 21.23
C PHE A 600 17.23 12.73 22.29
N ARG A 601 16.36 11.74 21.98
CA ARG A 601 15.36 11.21 22.90
C ARG A 601 16.00 10.73 24.21
N ALA A 602 17.08 9.96 24.11
CA ALA A 602 17.81 9.43 25.27
C ALA A 602 18.50 10.51 26.11
N SER A 603 18.75 11.69 25.54
CA SER A 603 19.36 12.84 26.26
C SER A 603 18.34 13.68 27.03
N CYS A 604 17.04 13.53 26.73
CA CYS A 604 15.98 14.29 27.41
C CYS A 604 15.60 13.66 28.75
N SER A 605 15.32 14.48 29.71
CA SER A 605 14.82 14.05 31.03
C SER A 605 13.31 13.92 31.12
N GLU A 606 12.58 14.63 30.26
CA GLU A 606 11.13 14.55 30.10
C GLU A 606 10.71 13.52 29.05
N PRO A 607 9.42 13.12 29.04
CA PRO A 607 8.88 12.25 28.01
C PRO A 607 9.09 12.82 26.59
N VAL A 608 9.49 11.95 25.66
CA VAL A 608 9.69 12.30 24.26
C VAL A 608 8.88 11.41 23.38
N TYR A 609 8.15 12.01 22.46
CA TYR A 609 7.31 11.36 21.45
C TYR A 609 7.79 11.72 20.05
N CYS A 610 7.51 10.88 19.07
CA CYS A 610 7.82 11.14 17.66
C CYS A 610 6.55 11.10 16.83
N ILE A 611 6.41 12.02 15.87
CA ILE A 611 5.34 12.00 14.87
C ILE A 611 5.99 12.13 13.50
N ASN A 612 5.83 11.12 12.65
CA ASN A 612 6.19 11.17 11.24
C ASN A 612 5.02 11.72 10.43
N LEU A 613 5.24 12.81 9.69
CA LEU A 613 4.23 13.59 9.00
C LEU A 613 3.92 13.08 7.56
N GLY A 614 4.07 11.78 7.34
CA GLY A 614 3.73 11.12 6.06
C GLY A 614 4.89 10.99 5.09
N ASP A 615 4.59 10.35 3.95
CA ASP A 615 5.58 9.95 2.94
C ASP A 615 6.72 9.14 3.57
N LEU A 616 6.31 8.10 4.31
CA LEU A 616 7.20 7.21 5.06
C LEU A 616 8.04 6.38 4.08
N VAL A 617 7.39 5.85 3.04
CA VAL A 617 8.03 5.18 1.90
C VAL A 617 7.84 5.97 0.60
N TYR A 618 8.54 5.58 -0.48
CA TYR A 618 8.45 6.29 -1.76
C TYR A 618 7.95 5.36 -2.88
N ASN A 619 6.62 5.17 -2.98
CA ASN A 619 5.97 4.38 -4.04
C ASN A 619 6.49 2.93 -4.19
N GLN A 620 7.17 2.39 -3.20
CA GLN A 620 7.72 1.04 -3.21
C GLN A 620 7.21 0.27 -1.99
N MET A 621 6.23 -0.56 -2.18
CA MET A 621 5.60 -1.28 -1.06
C MET A 621 6.58 -2.22 -0.31
N PRO A 622 7.56 -2.86 -0.94
CA PRO A 622 8.60 -3.58 -0.20
C PRO A 622 9.44 -2.73 0.76
N ALA A 623 9.50 -1.40 0.58
CA ALA A 623 10.26 -0.51 1.46
C ALA A 623 9.63 -0.33 2.86
N TRP A 624 8.42 -0.81 3.08
CA TRP A 624 7.78 -0.76 4.40
C TRP A 624 8.59 -1.47 5.49
N ASP A 625 9.18 -2.63 5.19
CA ASP A 625 10.05 -3.32 6.16
C ASP A 625 11.30 -2.50 6.49
N ASP A 626 11.90 -1.85 5.49
CA ASP A 626 13.07 -0.99 5.67
C ASP A 626 12.73 0.26 6.50
N TYR A 627 11.54 0.85 6.27
CA TYR A 627 11.04 1.94 7.09
C TYR A 627 10.83 1.52 8.55
N MET A 628 10.17 0.38 8.76
CA MET A 628 9.89 -0.15 10.09
C MET A 628 11.16 -0.50 10.88
N ASP A 629 12.18 -1.01 10.22
CA ASP A 629 13.46 -1.30 10.85
C ASP A 629 14.15 -0.02 11.36
N GLY A 630 14.06 1.09 10.62
CA GLY A 630 14.52 2.40 11.08
C GLY A 630 13.68 2.97 12.22
N ALA A 631 12.36 2.91 12.10
CA ALA A 631 11.44 3.37 13.12
C ALA A 631 11.63 2.63 14.46
N ALA A 632 11.91 1.34 14.41
CA ALA A 632 12.20 0.54 15.60
C ALA A 632 13.47 0.99 16.35
N LYS A 633 14.44 1.60 15.67
CA LYS A 633 15.66 2.14 16.29
C LYS A 633 15.41 3.36 17.18
N ILE A 634 14.34 4.10 16.92
CA ILE A 634 13.96 5.27 17.72
C ILE A 634 13.65 4.88 19.17
N ASN A 635 13.25 3.63 19.39
CA ASN A 635 13.03 3.04 20.74
C ASN A 635 12.04 3.84 21.61
N GLY A 636 11.04 4.44 20.97
CA GLY A 636 10.00 5.24 21.63
C GLY A 636 8.72 5.29 20.79
N PRO A 637 7.64 5.86 21.33
CA PRO A 637 6.38 5.99 20.61
C PRO A 637 6.57 6.84 19.34
N THR A 638 6.36 6.21 18.18
CA THR A 638 6.43 6.87 16.87
C THR A 638 5.06 6.77 16.21
N PHE A 639 4.34 7.89 16.21
CA PHE A 639 3.07 8.04 15.53
C PHE A 639 3.31 8.35 14.06
N ASN A 640 2.44 7.89 13.19
CA ASN A 640 2.65 8.03 11.77
C ASN A 640 1.42 8.60 11.08
N VAL A 641 1.64 9.55 10.19
CA VAL A 641 0.67 10.08 9.24
C VAL A 641 0.85 9.33 7.92
N ILE A 642 -0.21 9.10 7.18
CA ILE A 642 -0.12 8.57 5.83
C ILE A 642 0.09 9.71 4.83
N GLY A 643 1.09 9.60 3.93
CA GLY A 643 1.34 10.55 2.85
C GLY A 643 1.02 9.97 1.48
N ASN A 644 1.12 10.77 0.41
CA ASN A 644 0.75 10.33 -0.93
C ASN A 644 1.70 9.26 -1.52
N HIS A 645 2.93 9.19 -1.06
CA HIS A 645 3.88 8.14 -1.49
C HIS A 645 3.75 6.83 -0.71
N ASP A 646 2.97 6.81 0.38
CA ASP A 646 2.68 5.62 1.18
C ASP A 646 1.59 4.75 0.57
N TYR A 647 0.89 5.29 -0.42
CA TYR A 647 -0.12 4.59 -1.18
C TYR A 647 0.52 3.77 -2.31
N ASP A 648 -0.05 2.60 -2.56
CA ASP A 648 0.16 1.94 -3.84
C ASP A 648 -0.58 2.72 -4.93
N GLN A 649 0.14 3.58 -5.63
CA GLN A 649 -0.40 4.52 -6.62
C GLN A 649 -0.88 3.85 -7.92
N GLY A 650 -0.80 2.53 -8.02
CA GLY A 650 -1.31 1.78 -9.16
C GLY A 650 -2.82 1.57 -9.07
N ASN A 651 -3.58 2.15 -10.01
CA ASN A 651 -4.97 1.79 -10.29
C ASN A 651 -5.91 1.77 -9.08
N MET A 652 -6.08 2.89 -8.44
CA MET A 652 -6.99 3.03 -7.32
C MET A 652 -8.32 3.64 -7.75
N PHE A 653 -9.39 2.85 -7.68
CA PHE A 653 -10.75 3.35 -7.76
C PHE A 653 -11.29 3.84 -6.41
N GLU A 654 -10.60 3.51 -5.32
CA GLU A 654 -10.99 3.85 -3.95
C GLU A 654 -9.75 4.14 -3.13
N THR A 655 -9.84 5.09 -2.22
CA THR A 655 -8.72 5.48 -1.34
C THR A 655 -8.22 4.29 -0.51
N GLU A 656 -9.13 3.48 0.03
CA GLU A 656 -8.78 2.31 0.86
C GLU A 656 -7.99 1.24 0.11
N GLN A 657 -8.05 1.19 -1.21
CA GLN A 657 -7.24 0.23 -1.97
C GLN A 657 -5.75 0.56 -1.94
N GLY A 658 -5.41 1.83 -1.80
CA GLY A 658 -4.02 2.28 -1.74
C GLY A 658 -3.44 2.30 -0.35
N SER A 659 -4.24 2.58 0.69
CA SER A 659 -3.79 2.64 2.09
C SER A 659 -3.55 1.26 2.71
N VAL A 660 -3.92 0.17 2.03
CA VAL A 660 -3.87 -1.19 2.57
C VAL A 660 -2.50 -1.60 3.12
N TYR A 661 -1.42 -1.15 2.51
CA TYR A 661 -0.08 -1.45 3.00
C TYR A 661 0.25 -0.65 4.26
N TYR A 662 -0.05 0.66 4.28
CA TYR A 662 0.06 1.46 5.50
C TYR A 662 -0.72 0.83 6.65
N GLU A 663 -1.98 0.48 6.41
CA GLU A 663 -2.82 -0.17 7.42
C GLU A 663 -2.25 -1.51 7.90
N SER A 664 -1.59 -2.25 7.02
CA SER A 664 -0.97 -3.53 7.37
C SER A 664 0.26 -3.35 8.28
N TYR A 665 1.08 -2.33 8.06
CA TYR A 665 2.33 -2.11 8.80
C TYR A 665 2.16 -1.19 10.01
N VAL A 666 1.30 -0.18 9.92
CA VAL A 666 1.17 0.90 10.91
C VAL A 666 -0.14 0.82 11.71
N GLY A 667 -1.27 0.62 11.04
CA GLY A 667 -2.60 0.60 11.66
C GLY A 667 -3.56 1.64 11.08
N PRO A 668 -4.50 2.20 11.88
CA PRO A 668 -5.50 3.14 11.39
C PRO A 668 -4.88 4.37 10.73
N THR A 669 -5.50 4.88 9.67
CA THR A 669 -5.04 6.09 8.96
C THR A 669 -5.46 7.39 9.66
N HIS A 670 -6.35 7.30 10.65
CA HIS A 670 -6.78 8.41 11.51
C HIS A 670 -7.00 7.93 12.94
N TYR A 671 -6.50 8.67 13.90
CA TYR A 671 -6.58 8.39 15.33
C TYR A 671 -6.23 9.62 16.15
N SER A 672 -6.58 9.60 17.44
CA SER A 672 -6.31 10.71 18.36
C SER A 672 -5.73 10.23 19.70
N PHE A 673 -5.10 11.13 20.41
CA PHE A 673 -4.59 10.92 21.76
C PHE A 673 -4.33 12.25 22.46
N ASP A 674 -4.29 12.23 23.77
CA ASP A 674 -3.94 13.40 24.60
C ASP A 674 -2.52 13.28 25.13
N LEU A 675 -1.77 14.39 25.09
CA LEU A 675 -0.53 14.57 25.84
C LEU A 675 -0.65 15.88 26.63
N GLY A 676 -0.47 15.85 27.95
CA GLY A 676 -0.69 17.00 28.78
C GLY A 676 -2.08 17.60 28.56
N ASN A 677 -2.12 18.92 28.33
CA ASN A 677 -3.34 19.66 28.05
C ASN A 677 -3.71 19.74 26.56
N PHE A 678 -2.98 19.04 25.69
CA PHE A 678 -3.16 19.10 24.25
C PHE A 678 -3.85 17.87 23.72
N HIS A 679 -4.74 18.05 22.76
CA HIS A 679 -5.39 16.97 22.02
C HIS A 679 -4.75 16.83 20.63
N TYR A 680 -4.20 15.66 20.35
CA TYR A 680 -3.52 15.35 19.09
C TYR A 680 -4.47 14.55 18.17
N MET A 681 -4.57 14.99 16.94
CA MET A 681 -5.34 14.32 15.90
C MET A 681 -4.43 14.02 14.70
N VAL A 682 -4.27 12.76 14.40
CA VAL A 682 -3.58 12.27 13.20
C VAL A 682 -4.64 11.83 12.22
N PHE A 683 -4.60 12.32 10.98
CA PHE A 683 -5.58 11.94 9.97
C PHE A 683 -5.05 12.02 8.54
N ASN A 684 -5.68 11.21 7.69
CA ASN A 684 -5.43 11.16 6.27
C ASN A 684 -6.07 12.36 5.56
N ASP A 685 -5.28 13.09 4.77
CA ASP A 685 -5.75 14.20 3.93
C ASP A 685 -5.48 13.98 2.43
N ILE A 686 -5.23 12.72 2.03
CA ILE A 686 -5.02 12.32 0.65
C ILE A 686 -6.28 11.62 0.11
N MET A 687 -6.83 12.15 -0.97
CA MET A 687 -8.01 11.61 -1.66
C MET A 687 -7.63 11.22 -3.08
N TYR A 688 -7.96 9.99 -3.49
CA TYR A 688 -7.73 9.55 -4.86
C TYR A 688 -8.95 9.75 -5.75
N ASP A 689 -8.68 10.11 -7.01
CA ASP A 689 -9.73 10.27 -8.01
C ASP A 689 -10.28 8.91 -8.43
N ARG A 690 -11.49 8.59 -7.95
CA ARG A 690 -12.20 7.34 -8.25
C ARG A 690 -12.50 7.14 -9.75
N GLN A 691 -12.44 8.20 -10.55
CA GLN A 691 -12.67 8.16 -12.00
C GLN A 691 -11.37 8.03 -12.80
N SER A 692 -10.22 8.26 -12.15
CA SER A 692 -8.91 8.17 -12.77
C SER A 692 -8.15 6.95 -12.27
N PRO A 693 -8.05 5.88 -13.04
CA PRO A 693 -7.29 4.68 -12.65
C PRO A 693 -5.78 4.90 -12.63
N THR A 694 -5.30 6.11 -12.90
CA THR A 694 -3.87 6.43 -13.05
C THR A 694 -3.21 7.01 -11.81
N GLY A 695 -3.86 6.90 -10.62
CA GLY A 695 -3.29 7.34 -9.36
C GLY A 695 -3.28 8.87 -9.16
N ARG A 696 -4.19 9.59 -9.83
CA ARG A 696 -4.36 11.02 -9.56
C ARG A 696 -4.99 11.22 -8.19
N TYR A 697 -4.38 12.04 -7.36
CA TYR A 697 -4.87 12.35 -6.03
C TYR A 697 -5.10 13.85 -5.84
N TYR A 698 -5.90 14.17 -4.84
CA TYR A 698 -6.20 15.51 -4.37
C TYR A 698 -5.96 15.59 -2.87
N TYR A 699 -5.85 16.79 -2.35
CA TYR A 699 -5.77 17.05 -0.92
C TYR A 699 -7.14 17.36 -0.35
N GLY A 700 -7.48 16.76 0.76
CA GLY A 700 -8.75 16.98 1.46
C GLY A 700 -9.11 15.83 2.40
N LEU A 701 -10.17 16.03 3.17
CA LEU A 701 -10.71 14.97 4.03
C LEU A 701 -11.81 14.25 3.25
N ASP A 702 -11.67 12.94 3.05
CA ASP A 702 -12.76 12.15 2.49
C ASP A 702 -13.94 12.06 3.47
N GLU A 703 -15.06 11.51 3.03
CA GLU A 703 -16.29 11.43 3.83
C GLU A 703 -16.08 10.69 5.14
N ARG A 704 -15.27 9.62 5.13
CA ARG A 704 -14.98 8.81 6.30
C ARG A 704 -14.10 9.54 7.29
N THR A 705 -12.99 10.11 6.83
CA THR A 705 -12.09 10.93 7.66
C THR A 705 -12.84 12.13 8.25
N LEU A 706 -13.66 12.80 7.45
CA LEU A 706 -14.46 13.95 7.92
C LEU A 706 -15.49 13.54 8.98
N ALA A 707 -16.14 12.39 8.81
CA ALA A 707 -17.06 11.85 9.80
C ALA A 707 -16.36 11.54 11.12
N TRP A 708 -15.18 10.90 11.04
CA TRP A 708 -14.36 10.61 12.21
C TRP A 708 -13.90 11.89 12.93
N VAL A 709 -13.36 12.89 12.20
CA VAL A 709 -12.96 14.20 12.78
C VAL A 709 -14.12 14.83 13.55
N LYS A 710 -15.33 14.83 12.98
CA LYS A 710 -16.52 15.36 13.65
C LYS A 710 -16.88 14.59 14.90
N ALA A 711 -16.82 13.27 14.85
CA ALA A 711 -17.13 12.39 15.98
C ALA A 711 -16.13 12.56 17.11
N ASP A 712 -14.85 12.66 16.81
CA ASP A 712 -13.78 12.90 17.79
C ASP A 712 -13.96 14.26 18.47
N LEU A 713 -14.01 15.33 17.69
CA LEU A 713 -14.15 16.71 18.15
C LEU A 713 -15.45 16.97 18.96
N ALA A 714 -16.50 16.16 18.77
CA ALA A 714 -17.73 16.25 19.56
C ALA A 714 -17.50 15.91 21.05
N ASN A 715 -16.43 15.19 21.37
CA ASN A 715 -16.05 14.80 22.73
C ASN A 715 -15.00 15.74 23.36
N ILE A 716 -14.45 16.69 22.61
CA ILE A 716 -13.33 17.53 23.03
C ILE A 716 -13.83 18.91 23.47
N PRO A 717 -13.49 19.41 24.67
CA PRO A 717 -13.85 20.75 25.14
C PRO A 717 -13.26 21.85 24.22
N LYS A 718 -14.02 22.92 24.01
CA LYS A 718 -13.63 24.01 23.08
C LYS A 718 -12.47 24.89 23.58
N ASP A 719 -12.17 24.84 24.85
CA ASP A 719 -11.01 25.49 25.46
C ASP A 719 -9.71 24.67 25.32
N LYS A 720 -9.77 23.44 24.79
CA LYS A 720 -8.57 22.65 24.44
C LYS A 720 -7.78 23.30 23.29
N VAL A 721 -6.49 23.09 23.32
CA VAL A 721 -5.59 23.31 22.17
C VAL A 721 -5.50 22.03 21.36
N ILE A 722 -5.68 22.14 20.05
CA ILE A 722 -5.65 21.01 19.14
C ILE A 722 -4.33 21.00 18.36
N ILE A 723 -3.69 19.87 18.28
CA ILE A 723 -2.56 19.61 17.40
C ILE A 723 -3.05 18.70 16.28
N THR A 724 -3.13 19.18 15.05
CA THR A 724 -3.45 18.33 13.91
C THR A 724 -2.18 17.94 13.17
N CYS A 725 -2.08 16.67 12.82
CA CYS A 725 -0.98 16.11 12.04
C CYS A 725 -1.57 15.44 10.79
N SER A 726 -1.32 16.04 9.64
CA SER A 726 -1.67 15.50 8.33
C SER A 726 -0.49 15.66 7.37
N HIS A 727 -0.54 15.02 6.22
CA HIS A 727 0.60 15.08 5.32
C HIS A 727 0.67 16.40 4.56
N HIS A 728 -0.44 16.88 4.03
CA HIS A 728 -0.52 18.10 3.25
C HIS A 728 -1.00 19.30 4.10
N ASN A 729 -0.53 20.50 3.77
CA ASN A 729 -1.02 21.72 4.40
C ASN A 729 -2.49 21.97 3.98
N PRO A 730 -3.44 22.07 4.92
CA PRO A 730 -4.84 22.30 4.59
C PRO A 730 -5.13 23.62 3.89
N PHE A 731 -4.20 24.60 3.98
CA PHE A 731 -4.40 25.93 3.43
C PHE A 731 -3.28 26.35 2.50
N LYS A 732 -3.62 27.12 1.46
CA LYS A 732 -2.65 27.76 0.61
C LYS A 732 -1.92 28.86 1.39
N THR A 733 -0.58 28.84 1.38
CA THR A 733 0.19 29.97 1.91
C THR A 733 -0.05 31.21 1.07
N PRO A 734 -0.08 32.42 1.68
CA PRO A 734 -0.22 33.65 0.93
C PRO A 734 0.96 33.89 -0.02
N ASN A 735 0.72 34.58 -1.12
CA ASN A 735 1.80 35.02 -2.03
C ASN A 735 2.80 35.98 -1.36
N THR A 736 2.44 36.57 -0.21
CA THR A 736 3.29 37.44 0.60
C THR A 736 4.20 36.69 1.57
N SER A 737 4.02 35.35 1.67
CA SER A 737 4.93 34.53 2.46
C SER A 737 6.35 34.62 1.89
N PRO A 738 7.40 34.73 2.73
CA PRO A 738 8.78 34.66 2.26
C PRO A 738 9.10 33.36 1.53
N HIS A 739 8.37 32.29 1.83
CA HIS A 739 8.48 31.00 1.15
C HIS A 739 7.70 30.93 -0.19
N GLY A 740 7.07 32.02 -0.62
CA GLY A 740 6.22 32.03 -1.81
C GLY A 740 4.86 31.35 -1.58
N SER A 741 4.11 31.18 -2.68
CA SER A 741 2.82 30.48 -2.63
C SER A 741 3.06 28.98 -2.75
N HIS A 742 2.89 28.25 -1.65
CA HIS A 742 2.84 26.79 -1.66
C HIS A 742 1.40 26.32 -1.81
N ASN A 743 1.17 25.45 -2.78
CA ASN A 743 0.03 24.56 -2.93
C ASN A 743 -1.36 25.15 -3.15
N ALA A 744 -2.25 24.28 -3.60
CA ALA A 744 -3.68 24.53 -3.68
C ALA A 744 -4.31 24.39 -2.29
N TYR A 745 -5.49 24.98 -2.08
CA TYR A 745 -6.34 24.65 -0.94
C TYR A 745 -6.75 23.19 -1.01
N SER A 746 -6.85 22.52 0.15
CA SER A 746 -7.57 21.27 0.26
C SER A 746 -9.00 21.43 -0.27
N LEU A 747 -9.55 20.38 -0.89
CA LEU A 747 -10.86 20.47 -1.56
C LEU A 747 -11.98 20.92 -0.62
N ASN A 748 -11.94 20.51 0.64
CA ASN A 748 -12.93 20.85 1.67
C ASN A 748 -12.34 21.64 2.84
N TYR A 749 -11.40 22.55 2.54
CA TYR A 749 -10.78 23.41 3.54
C TYR A 749 -11.78 24.25 4.36
N LYS A 750 -12.95 24.55 3.82
CA LYS A 750 -14.01 25.32 4.52
C LYS A 750 -14.62 24.50 5.67
N GLU A 751 -14.79 23.20 5.47
CA GLU A 751 -15.23 22.28 6.50
C GLU A 751 -14.18 22.16 7.59
N TYR A 752 -12.90 22.05 7.21
CA TYR A 752 -11.78 22.08 8.16
C TYR A 752 -11.83 23.36 9.02
N LEU A 753 -11.92 24.54 8.39
CA LEU A 753 -12.03 25.82 9.11
C LEU A 753 -13.21 25.82 10.07
N SER A 754 -14.40 25.41 9.60
CA SER A 754 -15.60 25.37 10.42
C SER A 754 -15.47 24.51 11.68
N LEU A 755 -14.77 23.38 11.57
CA LEU A 755 -14.57 22.45 12.66
C LEU A 755 -13.53 22.96 13.68
N PHE A 756 -12.39 23.44 13.20
CA PHE A 756 -11.24 23.76 14.05
C PHE A 756 -11.20 25.19 14.58
N SER A 757 -11.84 26.16 13.90
CA SER A 757 -11.89 27.56 14.38
C SER A 757 -12.61 27.76 15.71
N GLN A 758 -13.35 26.76 16.18
CA GLN A 758 -14.10 26.78 17.44
C GLN A 758 -13.23 26.54 18.68
N TYR A 759 -12.00 26.09 18.52
CA TYR A 759 -11.09 25.73 19.61
C TYR A 759 -10.19 26.89 20.01
N LYS A 760 -9.62 26.81 21.22
CA LYS A 760 -8.74 27.85 21.79
C LYS A 760 -7.56 28.18 20.86
N ALA A 761 -6.89 27.18 20.33
CA ALA A 761 -5.86 27.30 19.30
C ALA A 761 -5.69 25.98 18.56
N VAL A 762 -5.22 26.04 17.33
CA VAL A 762 -4.92 24.87 16.49
C VAL A 762 -3.55 25.03 15.86
N TYR A 763 -2.72 24.01 16.00
CA TYR A 763 -1.41 23.92 15.36
C TYR A 763 -1.46 22.77 14.35
N ALA A 764 -1.44 23.11 13.04
CA ALA A 764 -1.49 22.14 11.95
C ALA A 764 -0.08 21.83 11.47
N TRP A 765 0.43 20.66 11.82
CA TRP A 765 1.72 20.15 11.42
C TRP A 765 1.63 19.29 10.17
N ASN A 766 2.53 19.52 9.20
CA ASN A 766 2.53 18.79 7.92
C ASN A 766 3.93 18.67 7.32
N GLY A 767 4.09 17.73 6.37
CA GLY A 767 5.26 17.53 5.53
C GLY A 767 5.02 17.96 4.10
N HIS A 768 5.20 17.02 3.14
CA HIS A 768 4.86 17.12 1.72
C HIS A 768 5.66 18.13 0.89
N ASN A 769 5.84 19.34 1.41
CA ASN A 769 6.53 20.41 0.68
C ASN A 769 8.04 20.26 0.67
N HIS A 770 8.59 19.44 1.57
CA HIS A 770 10.03 19.28 1.81
C HIS A 770 10.74 20.58 2.25
N GLU A 771 10.00 21.52 2.82
CA GLU A 771 10.46 22.85 3.19
C GLU A 771 9.99 23.20 4.61
N ASN A 772 10.84 23.90 5.37
CA ASN A 772 10.43 24.44 6.66
C ASN A 772 9.71 25.77 6.44
N PHE A 773 8.48 25.87 6.92
CA PHE A 773 7.80 27.15 7.03
C PHE A 773 6.79 27.18 8.18
N TYR A 774 6.56 28.38 8.71
CA TYR A 774 5.50 28.66 9.66
C TYR A 774 4.61 29.75 9.10
N TYR A 775 3.32 29.57 9.26
CA TYR A 775 2.34 30.53 8.83
C TYR A 775 1.24 30.68 9.87
N ASN A 776 1.02 31.93 10.29
CA ASN A 776 -0.02 32.29 11.23
C ASN A 776 -1.14 33.00 10.50
N TYR A 777 -2.34 32.43 10.51
CA TYR A 777 -3.54 33.01 9.89
C TYR A 777 -4.16 34.15 10.73
N LYS A 778 -3.38 34.88 11.54
CA LYS A 778 -3.83 36.06 12.27
C LYS A 778 -3.87 37.29 11.35
N GLY A 779 -4.98 38.03 11.33
CA GLY A 779 -5.09 39.34 10.71
C GLY A 779 -5.68 39.40 9.30
N LYS A 780 -5.43 40.50 8.57
CA LYS A 780 -6.07 40.83 7.28
C LYS A 780 -5.78 39.87 6.12
N ASN A 781 -4.79 39.03 6.26
CA ASN A 781 -4.36 38.06 5.22
C ASN A 781 -4.89 36.65 5.42
N THR A 782 -5.71 36.42 6.44
CA THR A 782 -6.36 35.13 6.61
C THR A 782 -7.43 34.95 5.55
N PRO A 783 -7.33 33.94 4.71
CA PRO A 783 -8.30 33.76 3.63
C PRO A 783 -9.76 33.61 4.12
N HIS A 784 -9.99 33.33 5.39
CA HIS A 784 -11.33 32.98 5.89
C HIS A 784 -11.60 33.29 7.37
N GLY A 785 -10.81 34.17 8.02
CA GLY A 785 -11.11 34.61 9.38
C GLY A 785 -10.96 33.56 10.49
N ALA A 786 -9.94 32.71 10.39
CA ALA A 786 -9.61 31.73 11.43
C ALA A 786 -8.31 32.15 12.17
N PRO A 787 -8.40 33.09 13.10
CA PRO A 787 -7.22 33.73 13.73
C PRO A 787 -6.46 32.80 14.70
N ASN A 788 -7.02 31.64 15.02
CA ASN A 788 -6.47 30.67 15.98
C ASN A 788 -5.77 29.48 15.32
N ILE A 789 -5.70 29.39 13.99
CA ILE A 789 -5.07 28.28 13.29
C ILE A 789 -3.67 28.72 12.82
N GLN A 790 -2.68 27.90 13.13
CA GLN A 790 -1.28 28.06 12.75
C GLN A 790 -0.83 26.83 11.96
N CYS A 791 -0.14 27.02 10.85
CA CYS A 791 0.37 25.94 10.02
C CYS A 791 1.89 25.89 10.08
N ILE A 792 2.43 24.71 10.30
CA ILE A 792 3.86 24.44 10.38
C ILE A 792 4.19 23.31 9.40
N SER A 793 5.04 23.58 8.42
CA SER A 793 5.57 22.58 7.52
C SER A 793 7.00 22.23 7.89
N VAL A 794 7.35 20.96 7.72
CA VAL A 794 8.66 20.42 8.10
C VAL A 794 9.37 19.92 6.86
N ALA A 795 10.66 20.28 6.75
CA ALA A 795 11.52 19.84 5.65
C ALA A 795 11.74 18.32 5.67
N ARG A 796 12.04 17.77 4.52
CA ARG A 796 12.33 16.34 4.35
C ARG A 796 13.53 15.92 5.21
N CYS A 797 13.34 14.99 6.13
CA CYS A 797 14.35 14.61 7.12
C CYS A 797 15.60 13.95 6.53
N THR A 798 15.48 13.31 5.35
CA THR A 798 16.59 12.62 4.68
C THR A 798 17.31 13.50 3.64
N GLY A 799 17.04 14.81 3.61
CA GLY A 799 17.70 15.77 2.71
C GLY A 799 17.05 15.86 1.33
N ALA A 800 17.77 16.33 0.32
CA ALA A 800 17.22 16.54 -1.01
C ALA A 800 16.78 15.22 -1.67
N LEU A 801 15.64 15.26 -2.35
CA LEU A 801 15.05 14.11 -3.04
C LEU A 801 16.07 13.46 -4.00
N ARG A 802 16.24 12.13 -3.89
CA ARG A 802 17.19 11.31 -4.67
C ARG A 802 18.68 11.67 -4.51
N LEU A 803 18.99 12.62 -3.67
CA LEU A 803 20.36 12.94 -3.31
C LEU A 803 20.75 12.33 -1.96
N ASN A 804 19.80 12.35 -1.01
CA ASN A 804 19.94 11.81 0.35
C ASN A 804 21.27 12.20 1.00
N ARG A 805 21.62 13.48 0.86
CA ARG A 805 22.85 14.08 1.38
C ARG A 805 22.54 14.87 2.64
N GLU A 806 23.58 15.32 3.30
CA GLU A 806 23.55 16.10 4.54
C GLU A 806 22.71 17.37 4.48
N ILE A 807 22.24 17.79 3.29
CA ILE A 807 21.58 19.05 3.04
C ILE A 807 20.34 18.87 2.16
N ALA A 808 19.27 19.59 2.44
CA ALA A 808 18.06 19.64 1.61
C ALA A 808 18.13 20.76 0.56
N ALA A 809 17.12 20.84 -0.33
CA ALA A 809 17.16 21.69 -1.52
C ALA A 809 17.21 23.19 -1.22
N GLN A 810 16.76 23.63 -0.07
CA GLN A 810 16.82 25.02 0.39
C GLN A 810 18.04 25.30 1.29
N GLY A 811 18.93 24.33 1.47
CA GLY A 811 20.16 24.49 2.21
C GLY A 811 20.11 24.16 3.70
N GLU A 812 18.94 23.78 4.22
CA GLU A 812 18.84 23.22 5.56
C GLU A 812 19.54 21.85 5.65
N PRO A 813 20.13 21.48 6.80
CA PRO A 813 20.68 20.15 6.99
C PRO A 813 19.57 19.10 7.00
N GLN A 814 19.90 17.82 6.83
CA GLN A 814 19.01 16.73 7.25
C GLN A 814 18.57 16.95 8.69
N GLY A 815 17.30 16.77 9.00
CA GLY A 815 16.82 17.06 10.34
C GLY A 815 15.31 16.95 10.49
N TYR A 816 14.85 17.50 11.60
CA TYR A 816 13.44 17.46 12.00
C TYR A 816 13.12 18.66 12.91
N MET A 817 11.83 18.96 13.11
CA MET A 817 11.41 19.93 14.11
C MET A 817 11.29 19.29 15.48
N VAL A 818 11.74 20.02 16.50
CA VAL A 818 11.53 19.69 17.91
C VAL A 818 10.50 20.64 18.48
N MET A 819 9.35 20.13 18.88
CA MET A 819 8.31 20.87 19.57
C MET A 819 8.43 20.63 21.07
N GLU A 820 8.65 21.68 21.84
CA GLU A 820 8.73 21.65 23.29
C GLU A 820 7.42 22.15 23.89
N VAL A 821 6.80 21.35 24.76
CA VAL A 821 5.62 21.71 25.52
C VAL A 821 6.02 21.93 26.98
N ARG A 822 5.61 23.05 27.54
CA ARG A 822 5.88 23.44 28.94
C ARG A 822 4.59 24.00 29.54
N GLY A 823 3.84 23.14 30.28
CA GLY A 823 2.48 23.43 30.70
C GLY A 823 1.56 23.70 29.51
N ASP A 824 0.98 24.91 29.43
CA ASP A 824 0.14 25.39 28.33
C ASP A 824 0.92 26.07 27.20
N SER A 825 2.24 26.20 27.33
CA SER A 825 3.11 26.89 26.35
C SER A 825 3.72 25.90 25.39
N LEU A 826 3.83 26.32 24.13
CA LEU A 826 4.37 25.54 23.03
C LEU A 826 5.42 26.37 22.28
N SER A 827 6.57 25.79 22.04
CA SER A 827 7.64 26.35 21.22
C SER A 827 8.26 25.27 20.32
N TRP A 828 8.96 25.66 19.27
CA TRP A 828 9.63 24.71 18.37
C TRP A 828 10.90 25.32 17.76
N TYR A 829 11.80 24.45 17.34
CA TYR A 829 13.01 24.80 16.59
C TYR A 829 13.38 23.67 15.62
N TYR A 830 14.15 24.00 14.57
CA TYR A 830 14.69 23.00 13.67
C TYR A 830 15.96 22.37 14.24
N LYS A 831 16.02 21.03 14.27
CA LYS A 831 17.22 20.30 14.70
C LYS A 831 17.84 19.60 13.50
N GLY A 832 19.01 20.06 13.06
CA GLY A 832 19.83 19.32 12.10
C GLY A 832 20.43 18.06 12.75
N VAL A 833 20.56 16.99 11.97
CA VAL A 833 21.26 15.77 12.39
C VAL A 833 22.67 16.12 12.84
N GLY A 834 23.07 15.64 14.01
CA GLY A 834 24.38 15.91 14.61
C GLY A 834 24.57 17.34 15.15
N THR A 835 23.54 18.20 15.14
CA THR A 835 23.60 19.56 15.66
C THR A 835 22.76 19.75 16.91
N GLY A 836 23.01 20.81 17.69
CA GLY A 836 22.21 21.21 18.84
C GLY A 836 21.18 22.30 18.51
N LYS A 837 20.37 22.65 19.50
CA LYS A 837 19.33 23.71 19.41
C LYS A 837 19.92 25.09 19.04
N GLU A 838 21.14 25.34 19.41
CA GLU A 838 21.86 26.60 19.16
C GLU A 838 22.17 26.83 17.67
N THR A 839 22.18 25.77 16.85
CA THR A 839 22.52 25.85 15.44
C THR A 839 21.24 25.94 14.59
N GLN A 840 20.86 27.16 14.20
CA GLN A 840 19.62 27.41 13.41
C GLN A 840 19.87 28.02 12.04
N MET A 841 21.17 28.24 11.69
CA MET A 841 21.52 28.89 10.44
C MET A 841 22.91 28.47 9.97
N ARG A 842 23.24 28.84 8.73
CA ARG A 842 24.58 28.70 8.15
C ARG A 842 24.96 29.98 7.44
N ALA A 843 26.09 30.59 7.87
CA ALA A 843 26.64 31.76 7.24
C ALA A 843 27.66 31.40 6.14
N TYR A 844 27.75 32.23 5.13
CA TYR A 844 28.66 32.11 3.99
C TYR A 844 29.50 33.37 3.88
N SER A 845 30.81 33.21 3.81
CA SER A 845 31.75 34.28 3.56
C SER A 845 31.59 34.87 2.15
N PRO A 846 32.03 36.14 1.92
CA PRO A 846 31.99 36.76 0.60
C PRO A 846 32.72 35.98 -0.49
N GLU A 847 33.67 35.13 -0.13
CA GLU A 847 34.40 34.28 -1.09
C GLU A 847 33.56 33.11 -1.63
N LYS A 848 32.55 32.72 -0.86
CA LYS A 848 31.64 31.63 -1.21
C LYS A 848 30.34 32.10 -1.90
N THR A 849 30.18 33.40 -2.06
CA THR A 849 29.00 34.01 -2.68
C THR A 849 29.36 34.69 -3.99
N SER A 850 28.47 34.63 -4.98
CA SER A 850 28.73 35.18 -6.33
C SER A 850 28.76 36.68 -6.39
N ASP A 851 28.23 37.37 -5.37
CA ASP A 851 28.11 38.82 -5.28
C ASP A 851 29.02 39.44 -4.20
N ALA A 852 29.96 38.67 -3.67
CA ALA A 852 30.94 39.10 -2.65
C ALA A 852 30.28 39.70 -1.38
N THR A 853 29.09 39.25 -1.03
CA THR A 853 28.38 39.59 0.22
C THR A 853 28.51 38.48 1.26
N VAL A 854 28.39 38.79 2.54
CA VAL A 854 28.08 37.78 3.55
C VAL A 854 26.62 37.38 3.38
N LYS A 855 26.35 36.08 3.28
CA LYS A 855 24.99 35.53 3.26
C LYS A 855 24.77 34.62 4.45
N VAL A 856 23.54 34.58 4.93
CA VAL A 856 23.13 33.61 5.93
C VAL A 856 21.83 32.91 5.49
N ASN A 857 21.80 31.59 5.58
CA ASN A 857 20.61 30.75 5.43
C ASN A 857 20.07 30.41 6.81
N ILE A 858 18.85 30.84 7.11
CA ILE A 858 18.18 30.60 8.39
C ILE A 858 17.07 29.59 8.16
N TRP A 859 17.26 28.35 8.64
CA TRP A 859 16.51 27.19 8.20
C TRP A 859 15.03 27.16 8.59
N ASN A 860 14.62 27.91 9.60
CA ASN A 860 13.25 27.98 10.10
C ASN A 860 12.76 29.43 10.25
N TRP A 861 13.40 30.35 9.57
CA TRP A 861 13.00 31.75 9.65
C TRP A 861 11.61 31.97 9.03
N SER A 862 10.78 32.72 9.71
CA SER A 862 9.41 32.98 9.27
C SER A 862 8.91 34.31 9.84
N GLU A 863 7.68 34.68 9.49
CA GLU A 863 7.01 35.86 10.02
C GLU A 863 7.02 35.83 11.56
N GLY A 864 7.46 36.91 12.17
CA GLY A 864 7.58 37.07 13.62
C GLY A 864 9.00 36.88 14.17
N TRP A 865 9.93 36.33 13.39
CA TRP A 865 11.35 36.40 13.74
C TRP A 865 11.87 37.82 13.55
N SER A 866 12.93 38.21 14.30
CA SER A 866 13.63 39.46 14.03
C SER A 866 14.28 39.44 12.64
N THR A 867 14.50 40.63 12.07
CA THR A 867 15.44 40.80 10.96
C THR A 867 16.84 40.41 11.43
N PRO A 868 17.58 39.55 10.70
CA PRO A 868 18.95 39.23 11.06
C PRO A 868 19.83 40.47 11.05
N GLU A 869 20.70 40.57 12.06
CA GLU A 869 21.59 41.70 12.27
C GLU A 869 23.04 41.29 12.04
N TRP A 870 23.80 42.17 11.37
CA TRP A 870 25.23 41.98 11.14
C TRP A 870 26.04 42.78 12.15
N TYR A 871 27.00 42.13 12.81
CA TYR A 871 27.92 42.71 13.79
C TYR A 871 29.37 42.58 13.34
N GLU A 872 30.16 43.65 13.51
CA GLU A 872 31.62 43.66 13.32
C GLU A 872 32.28 44.17 14.61
N ASN A 873 33.27 43.42 15.09
CA ASN A 873 33.95 43.72 16.36
C ASN A 873 32.95 43.92 17.54
N GLY A 874 31.87 43.18 17.55
CA GLY A 874 30.86 43.26 18.61
C GLY A 874 29.87 44.44 18.52
N VAL A 875 29.95 45.25 17.47
CA VAL A 875 29.07 46.40 17.24
C VAL A 875 28.13 46.07 16.05
N LYS A 876 26.83 46.34 16.20
CA LYS A 876 25.85 46.24 15.12
C LYS A 876 26.19 47.24 14.01
N VAL A 877 26.38 46.72 12.79
CA VAL A 877 26.71 47.55 11.63
C VAL A 877 25.48 47.76 10.75
N ALA A 878 24.66 46.70 10.54
CA ALA A 878 23.49 46.76 9.67
C ALA A 878 22.45 45.68 10.00
N ASP A 879 21.22 45.93 9.59
CA ASP A 879 20.23 44.88 9.38
C ASP A 879 20.52 44.23 8.03
N MET A 880 20.43 42.89 7.97
CA MET A 880 20.66 42.17 6.73
C MET A 880 19.42 42.23 5.84
N SER A 881 19.63 42.28 4.54
CA SER A 881 18.54 42.29 3.53
C SER A 881 18.10 40.91 3.14
N PHE A 882 16.80 40.67 3.08
CA PHE A 882 16.24 39.41 2.57
C PHE A 882 16.53 39.28 1.06
N THR A 883 17.28 38.27 0.68
CA THR A 883 17.74 38.00 -0.70
C THR A 883 17.57 36.52 -1.06
N PRO A 884 16.32 36.02 -1.17
CA PRO A 884 16.10 34.62 -1.45
C PRO A 884 16.79 34.18 -2.74
N GLY A 885 17.24 32.94 -2.78
CA GLY A 885 18.01 32.44 -3.90
C GLY A 885 18.46 31.01 -3.70
N ILE A 886 19.42 30.57 -4.51
CA ILE A 886 20.00 29.23 -4.36
C ILE A 886 21.00 29.26 -3.19
N ASP A 887 20.88 28.25 -2.30
CA ASP A 887 21.84 28.08 -1.22
C ASP A 887 23.24 27.74 -1.76
N PRO A 888 24.31 28.44 -1.34
CA PRO A 888 25.65 28.21 -1.86
C PRO A 888 26.19 26.79 -1.63
N ALA A 889 25.96 26.22 -0.45
CA ALA A 889 26.43 24.85 -0.14
C ALA A 889 25.66 23.80 -0.97
N TYR A 890 24.35 24.00 -1.17
CA TYR A 890 23.59 23.12 -2.05
C TYR A 890 24.06 23.22 -3.52
N LEU A 891 24.33 24.41 -4.00
CA LEU A 891 24.85 24.63 -5.35
C LEU A 891 26.21 23.95 -5.55
N GLU A 892 27.09 23.96 -4.57
CA GLU A 892 28.37 23.26 -4.58
C GLU A 892 28.13 21.74 -4.75
N ILE A 893 27.29 21.14 -3.94
CA ILE A 893 26.91 19.71 -4.05
C ILE A 893 26.28 19.41 -5.41
N PHE A 894 25.33 20.22 -5.87
CA PHE A 894 24.64 20.05 -7.14
C PHE A 894 25.61 20.00 -8.32
N ASN A 895 26.66 20.82 -8.30
CA ASN A 895 27.67 20.89 -9.35
C ASN A 895 28.53 19.61 -9.44
N THR A 896 28.62 18.83 -8.38
CA THR A 896 29.33 17.53 -8.36
C THR A 896 28.51 16.39 -9.00
N ILE A 897 27.19 16.57 -9.22
CA ILE A 897 26.33 15.50 -9.74
C ILE A 897 26.58 15.29 -11.23
N THR A 898 27.06 14.11 -11.58
CA THR A 898 27.34 13.71 -12.97
C THR A 898 26.18 12.94 -13.61
N ASN A 899 25.39 12.22 -12.81
CA ASN A 899 24.23 11.48 -13.31
C ASN A 899 23.10 12.43 -13.73
N LYS A 900 22.77 12.43 -15.03
CA LYS A 900 21.75 13.33 -15.63
C LYS A 900 20.35 13.16 -15.01
N THR A 901 19.98 11.93 -14.67
CA THR A 901 18.67 11.65 -14.07
C THR A 901 18.62 12.19 -12.65
N THR A 902 19.61 11.91 -11.83
CA THR A 902 19.73 12.46 -10.47
C THR A 902 19.75 13.99 -10.51
N LYS A 903 20.56 14.58 -11.40
CA LYS A 903 20.68 16.03 -11.56
C LYS A 903 19.35 16.71 -11.86
N LYS A 904 18.49 16.08 -12.69
CA LYS A 904 17.14 16.58 -13.00
C LYS A 904 16.24 16.68 -11.77
N TYR A 905 16.35 15.71 -10.86
CA TYR A 905 15.49 15.68 -9.64
C TYR A 905 16.05 16.49 -8.46
N CYS A 906 17.32 16.89 -8.53
CA CYS A 906 18.00 17.64 -7.49
C CYS A 906 18.24 19.09 -7.90
N THR A 907 17.44 19.66 -8.80
CA THR A 907 17.58 21.06 -9.21
C THR A 907 17.49 21.97 -7.98
N PRO A 908 18.47 22.89 -7.78
CA PRO A 908 18.45 23.77 -6.64
C PRO A 908 17.18 24.61 -6.57
N SER A 909 16.65 24.81 -5.38
CA SER A 909 15.57 25.75 -5.12
C SER A 909 16.10 27.18 -5.10
N ASP A 910 15.46 28.10 -5.81
CA ASP A 910 15.76 29.53 -5.75
C ASP A 910 15.03 30.26 -4.59
N LYS A 911 14.45 29.47 -3.69
CA LYS A 911 13.62 29.94 -2.56
C LYS A 911 14.28 29.75 -1.20
N ALA A 912 15.58 29.42 -1.14
CA ALA A 912 16.27 29.34 0.16
C ALA A 912 16.18 30.69 0.91
N ILE A 913 15.96 30.62 2.20
CA ILE A 913 15.77 31.79 3.08
C ILE A 913 17.11 32.45 3.39
N LEU A 914 17.59 33.20 2.41
CA LEU A 914 18.87 33.90 2.48
C LEU A 914 18.69 35.37 2.84
N PHE A 915 19.56 35.82 3.72
CA PHE A 915 19.77 37.24 3.98
C PHE A 915 21.22 37.60 3.63
N SER A 916 21.44 38.82 3.17
CA SER A 916 22.77 39.30 2.76
C SER A 916 23.13 40.66 3.32
N VAL A 917 24.43 40.89 3.45
CA VAL A 917 25.01 42.17 3.82
C VAL A 917 26.37 42.33 3.16
N THR A 918 26.72 43.58 2.80
CA THR A 918 28.08 43.92 2.37
C THR A 918 28.90 44.30 3.60
N PRO A 919 29.94 43.51 3.95
CA PRO A 919 30.75 43.82 5.13
C PRO A 919 31.55 45.12 4.93
N THR A 920 31.94 45.76 6.02
CA THR A 920 32.80 46.97 5.97
C THR A 920 34.13 46.65 5.28
N SER A 921 34.62 47.56 4.43
CA SER A 921 35.88 47.34 3.71
C SER A 921 37.04 47.08 4.68
N GLY A 922 37.76 45.98 4.43
CA GLY A 922 38.90 45.56 5.25
C GLY A 922 38.57 44.65 6.44
N VAL A 923 37.29 44.45 6.74
CA VAL A 923 36.85 43.47 7.73
C VAL A 923 36.99 42.06 7.17
N ARG A 924 37.36 41.09 8.01
CA ARG A 924 37.53 39.68 7.63
C ARG A 924 36.78 38.71 8.54
N GLU A 925 36.01 39.21 9.49
CA GLU A 925 35.21 38.44 10.40
C GLU A 925 34.02 39.23 10.91
N GLY A 926 32.97 38.53 11.32
CA GLY A 926 31.81 39.11 11.94
C GLY A 926 30.83 38.04 12.41
N GLU A 927 29.69 38.48 12.88
CA GLU A 927 28.66 37.56 13.35
C GLU A 927 27.26 38.01 12.92
N VAL A 928 26.42 37.03 12.60
CA VAL A 928 24.99 37.22 12.37
C VAL A 928 24.25 36.92 13.65
N ARG A 929 23.32 37.80 14.04
CA ARG A 929 22.40 37.56 15.17
C ARG A 929 20.97 37.65 14.70
N VAL A 930 20.13 36.68 15.17
CA VAL A 930 18.70 36.66 14.87
C VAL A 930 17.94 36.12 16.06
N THR A 931 16.74 36.66 16.30
CA THR A 931 15.86 36.20 17.40
C THR A 931 14.59 35.56 16.83
N ASP A 932 14.24 34.36 17.33
CA ASP A 932 13.08 33.61 16.90
C ASP A 932 11.75 34.13 17.48
N LEU A 933 10.64 33.46 17.14
CA LEU A 933 9.30 33.74 17.64
C LEU A 933 9.17 33.65 19.18
N PHE A 934 10.07 32.93 19.81
CA PHE A 934 10.02 32.57 21.23
C PHE A 934 10.99 33.39 22.07
N GLY A 935 11.74 34.34 21.45
CA GLY A 935 12.71 35.19 22.09
C GLY A 935 14.12 34.60 22.24
N ASN A 936 14.40 33.45 21.62
CA ASN A 936 15.73 32.84 21.60
C ASN A 936 16.58 33.56 20.56
N THR A 937 17.78 34.01 20.95
CA THR A 937 18.74 34.64 20.04
C THR A 937 19.83 33.66 19.63
N PHE A 938 19.99 33.50 18.34
CA PHE A 938 21.01 32.65 17.70
C PHE A 938 22.11 33.51 17.11
N VAL A 939 23.34 33.01 17.22
CA VAL A 939 24.54 33.73 16.76
C VAL A 939 25.37 32.79 15.89
N GLU A 940 25.70 33.22 14.68
CA GLU A 940 26.58 32.48 13.75
C GLU A 940 27.77 33.38 13.38
N LYS A 941 28.99 32.88 13.58
CA LYS A 941 30.22 33.58 13.25
C LYS A 941 30.71 33.18 11.84
N VAL A 942 31.20 34.16 11.11
CA VAL A 942 31.78 33.94 9.78
C VAL A 942 33.10 34.72 9.66
N SER A 943 34.10 34.08 9.10
CA SER A 943 35.42 34.65 8.82
C SER A 943 35.91 34.24 7.43
N TRP A 944 36.74 35.10 6.80
CA TRP A 944 37.29 34.86 5.46
C TRP A 944 38.59 35.53 5.18
#